data_5976c3236734163db419816fd99d66f9
#
_entry.id   5976c3236734163db419816fd99d66f9
#
_cell.length_a   1.000
_cell.length_b   1.000
_cell.length_c   1.000
_cell.angle_alpha   90.00
_cell.angle_beta   90.00
_cell.angle_gamma   90.00
#
_symmetry.space_group_name_H-M   'P 1'
#
loop_
_entity.id
_entity.type
_entity.pdbx_description
1 polymer ?
#
loop_
_entity_poly.entity_id
_entity_poly.type
_entity_poly.pdbx_seq_one_letter_code
_entity_poly.pdbx_strand_id
1 'polypeptide(L)'
;MALVRLPVWIFVAALLIASSSTVPCAPSLAATAAGGSASPLQGELSSHLGNISFLFILNLTNTGLAGSVPNEIGRLHRLELLDLGHNAMSGGIPIAIGNLTRLQLLNLQFNQLYGPIPAELQGLHSLGSMNLRHNYLTGSIPDDLFNNTPLLTYLNVGNNSLSGLIPGCIGSLPILQHLNFQANNLTGAVPPAIFNMSKLSTISLISNGLTGPIPGNTSFSLPVLRWFAISKNNFFGQIPLGLAACPYLQVIAMPYNLFEGVLPPWLGRLTNLDAISLGGNNFDAGPIPTELSNLTMLTVLDLTTCNLTGNIPADIGHLGQLSWLHLAMNQLTGPIPASLGNLSSLAILLLKGNLLDGSLPSTVDSMNSLTAVDVTENNLHGDLNFLSTVSNCRKLSTLQMDLNYITGILPDYVGNLSSQLKWFTLSNNKLTGTLPATISNLTALEVIDLSHNQLRNAIPESIMTIENLQWLDLSGNSLSGFIPSNTALLRNIVKLFLESNEISGSIPKDMRNLTNLEHLLLSDNKLTSTIPPSLFHLDKIVRLDLSRNFLSGALPVDVGYLKQITIMDLSDNHFSGRIPYSIGQLQMLTHLNLSANGFYDSVPDSFGNLTGLQTLDISHNSISGTIPNYLANFTTLVSLNLSFNKLHGQIPEGGVFANITLQYLEGNSGLCGAARLGFPPCQTTSPNRNNGHMLKYLLPTIIIVVGIVACCLLQELLRATDDFSDDSMLGFGSFGKVFRGRLSNGMVVAIKVIHQHLEHAMRSFDTECRVLRMARHRNLIKILNTCSNLDFKALVLQYMPKGSLEALLHSEQGKQLGFLERLDIMLDVSMAMEYLHHEHYEVVLHCDLKPSNVLFDDDMTAHVADFGIARLLLGDDNSMISASMPGTVGYMAPVFTAKRPTDAMFVGELNIRQWVQQAFPAELVHVVDCKLLQDGSSSSSSNMHDFLVPVFELGLLCSADSPEQRMAMSDVVVTLNKIRKDYVKLMATTVLQQFIVGVKM
;
A
#
# COMPACT_ATOMS: atom_id res chain seq x y z
N MET A 1 -27.93 55.90 -5.81
CA MET A 1 -26.76 55.80 -4.88
C MET A 1 -25.78 54.73 -5.35
N ALA A 2 -25.57 54.54 -6.65
CA ALA A 2 -24.68 53.46 -7.14
C ALA A 2 -23.52 53.97 -8.04
N LEU A 3 -23.25 55.25 -8.09
CA LEU A 3 -22.31 55.87 -9.08
C LEU A 3 -21.06 56.52 -8.50
N VAL A 4 -20.75 56.37 -7.19
CA VAL A 4 -19.57 57.03 -6.57
C VAL A 4 -18.48 56.01 -6.13
N ARG A 5 -18.65 54.69 -6.37
CA ARG A 5 -17.71 53.68 -5.84
C ARG A 5 -16.64 53.16 -6.83
N LEU A 6 -16.67 53.58 -8.08
CA LEU A 6 -15.75 53.05 -9.12
C LEU A 6 -14.34 53.67 -9.16
N PRO A 7 -14.07 54.92 -8.80
CA PRO A 7 -12.71 55.48 -8.92
C PRO A 7 -11.72 55.04 -7.81
N VAL A 8 -12.19 54.55 -6.66
CA VAL A 8 -11.30 54.23 -5.52
C VAL A 8 -10.48 52.97 -5.76
N TRP A 9 -10.98 52.04 -6.57
CA TRP A 9 -10.31 50.76 -6.85
C TRP A 9 -9.00 50.89 -7.65
N ILE A 10 -8.99 51.77 -8.63
CA ILE A 10 -7.83 52.04 -9.53
C ILE A 10 -6.73 52.75 -8.78
N PHE A 11 -7.08 53.68 -7.88
CA PHE A 11 -6.13 54.45 -7.07
C PHE A 11 -5.47 53.60 -5.97
N VAL A 12 -6.20 52.70 -5.37
CA VAL A 12 -5.69 51.77 -4.34
C VAL A 12 -4.73 50.77 -4.95
N ALA A 13 -5.01 50.24 -6.15
CA ALA A 13 -4.12 49.32 -6.85
C ALA A 13 -2.77 49.95 -7.23
N ALA A 14 -2.80 51.21 -7.65
CA ALA A 14 -1.58 51.95 -7.99
C ALA A 14 -0.72 52.32 -6.77
N LEU A 15 -1.34 52.59 -5.61
CA LEU A 15 -0.62 52.86 -4.33
C LEU A 15 -0.03 51.61 -3.68
N LEU A 16 -0.62 50.43 -3.92
CA LEU A 16 -0.16 49.15 -3.39
C LEU A 16 1.12 48.64 -4.06
N ILE A 17 1.43 49.09 -5.27
CA ILE A 17 2.54 48.60 -6.09
C ILE A 17 3.75 49.55 -6.12
N ALA A 18 3.61 50.79 -5.64
CA ALA A 18 4.61 51.86 -5.79
C ALA A 18 5.83 51.79 -4.85
N SER A 19 6.02 50.74 -4.05
CA SER A 19 7.12 50.68 -3.06
C SER A 19 8.25 49.71 -3.34
N SER A 20 8.28 49.02 -4.48
CA SER A 20 9.41 48.11 -4.79
C SER A 20 9.72 48.11 -6.28
N SER A 21 10.46 49.07 -6.75
CA SER A 21 11.47 49.05 -7.81
C SER A 21 11.49 50.30 -8.66
N THR A 22 12.66 50.83 -8.85
CA THR A 22 13.03 51.82 -9.85
C THR A 22 12.92 51.26 -11.24
N VAL A 23 11.81 51.55 -11.96
CA VAL A 23 11.70 51.44 -13.43
C VAL A 23 10.72 52.50 -13.97
N PRO A 24 10.99 53.17 -15.09
CA PRO A 24 10.35 54.41 -15.50
C PRO A 24 8.92 54.29 -15.98
N CYS A 25 8.15 55.33 -15.76
CA CYS A 25 6.78 55.55 -16.22
C CYS A 25 6.54 55.20 -17.67
N ALA A 26 5.48 54.43 -17.92
CA ALA A 26 4.73 54.48 -19.19
C ALA A 26 3.23 54.59 -18.89
N PRO A 27 2.46 55.31 -19.70
CA PRO A 27 1.16 55.86 -19.33
C PRO A 27 -0.03 54.97 -19.77
N SER A 28 -1.18 55.28 -19.12
CA SER A 28 -2.54 54.89 -19.50
C SER A 28 -2.99 53.46 -19.24
N LEU A 29 -3.68 53.28 -18.09
CA LEU A 29 -4.64 52.17 -17.87
C LEU A 29 -6.06 52.73 -18.02
N ALA A 30 -6.64 52.55 -19.20
CA ALA A 30 -8.07 52.64 -19.40
C ALA A 30 -8.66 51.23 -19.16
N ALA A 31 -9.44 51.05 -18.08
CA ALA A 31 -10.18 49.82 -17.85
C ALA A 31 -11.42 49.79 -18.74
N THR A 32 -11.40 48.87 -19.71
CA THR A 32 -12.61 48.43 -20.40
C THR A 32 -13.10 47.11 -19.78
N ALA A 33 -14.29 47.14 -19.22
CA ALA A 33 -15.07 46.00 -18.87
C ALA A 33 -15.50 45.28 -20.17
N ALA A 34 -14.81 44.21 -20.55
CA ALA A 34 -15.28 43.12 -21.41
C ALA A 34 -14.14 42.11 -21.57
N GLY A 35 -14.30 40.90 -21.01
CA GLY A 35 -13.71 39.61 -21.46
C GLY A 35 -12.30 39.62 -22.04
N GLY A 36 -11.29 39.95 -21.25
CA GLY A 36 -9.90 39.79 -21.61
C GLY A 36 -9.05 39.55 -20.39
N SER A 37 -8.17 38.55 -20.46
CA SER A 37 -7.21 38.18 -19.43
C SER A 37 -6.40 39.42 -18.99
N ALA A 38 -6.72 39.95 -17.82
CA ALA A 38 -5.86 40.93 -17.16
C ALA A 38 -4.51 40.27 -16.87
N SER A 39 -3.42 40.92 -17.26
CA SER A 39 -2.08 40.53 -16.85
C SER A 39 -2.02 40.59 -15.33
N PRO A 40 -1.47 39.53 -14.64
CA PRO A 40 -1.43 39.48 -13.19
C PRO A 40 -0.62 40.66 -12.64
N LEU A 41 -1.15 41.33 -11.63
CA LEU A 41 -0.43 42.32 -10.83
C LEU A 41 0.67 41.56 -10.09
N GLN A 42 1.90 41.55 -10.56
CA GLN A 42 3.04 40.93 -9.87
C GLN A 42 3.56 41.90 -8.80
N GLY A 43 3.50 41.49 -7.53
CA GLY A 43 4.00 42.30 -6.42
C GLY A 43 3.53 41.80 -5.04
N GLU A 44 3.96 42.51 -4.02
CA GLU A 44 3.57 42.23 -2.64
C GLU A 44 2.60 43.30 -2.12
N LEU A 45 1.78 42.95 -1.13
CA LEU A 45 0.92 43.92 -0.43
C LEU A 45 1.77 44.84 0.40
N SER A 46 1.70 46.15 0.08
CA SER A 46 2.43 47.17 0.82
C SER A 46 1.85 47.37 2.22
N SER A 47 2.72 47.57 3.24
CA SER A 47 2.34 47.96 4.60
C SER A 47 1.61 49.31 4.64
N HIS A 48 1.80 50.20 3.66
CA HIS A 48 1.08 51.45 3.52
C HIS A 48 -0.42 51.28 3.29
N LEU A 49 -0.90 50.11 2.96
CA LEU A 49 -2.33 49.78 2.88
C LEU A 49 -3.08 50.19 4.16
N GLY A 50 -2.47 49.96 5.33
CA GLY A 50 -3.07 50.32 6.63
C GLY A 50 -3.38 51.81 6.81
N ASN A 51 -2.85 52.70 5.96
CA ASN A 51 -3.11 54.14 6.03
C ASN A 51 -4.43 54.52 5.35
N ILE A 52 -5.07 53.61 4.61
CA ILE A 52 -6.32 53.87 3.91
C ILE A 52 -7.52 53.49 4.80
N SER A 53 -7.61 54.13 5.97
CA SER A 53 -8.54 53.76 7.06
C SER A 53 -10.04 53.89 6.70
N PHE A 54 -10.38 54.51 5.56
CA PHE A 54 -11.76 54.64 5.08
C PHE A 54 -12.23 53.48 4.21
N LEU A 55 -11.39 52.49 3.96
CA LEU A 55 -11.69 51.36 3.08
C LEU A 55 -12.73 50.43 3.73
N PHE A 56 -13.79 50.11 2.96
CA PHE A 56 -14.86 49.19 3.35
C PHE A 56 -14.71 47.82 2.68
N ILE A 57 -14.18 47.79 1.47
CA ILE A 57 -14.02 46.57 0.64
C ILE A 57 -12.62 46.54 0.10
N LEU A 58 -11.91 45.44 0.36
CA LEU A 58 -10.64 45.10 -0.28
C LEU A 58 -10.80 43.71 -0.96
N ASN A 59 -10.96 43.76 -2.26
CA ASN A 59 -11.00 42.52 -3.07
C ASN A 59 -9.86 42.55 -4.09
N LEU A 60 -8.92 41.61 -3.90
CA LEU A 60 -7.76 41.42 -4.75
C LEU A 60 -7.68 39.94 -5.20
N THR A 61 -8.83 39.32 -5.43
CA THR A 61 -8.94 37.93 -5.88
C THR A 61 -8.27 37.75 -7.25
N ASN A 62 -7.43 36.71 -7.37
CA ASN A 62 -6.80 36.31 -8.63
C ASN A 62 -5.99 37.43 -9.33
N THR A 63 -5.24 38.19 -8.55
CA THR A 63 -4.42 39.31 -9.03
C THR A 63 -2.94 38.96 -9.18
N GLY A 64 -2.52 37.71 -8.84
CA GLY A 64 -1.13 37.27 -8.92
C GLY A 64 -0.22 37.84 -7.83
N LEU A 65 -0.79 38.32 -6.72
CA LEU A 65 -0.04 38.87 -5.58
C LEU A 65 0.72 37.76 -4.86
N ALA A 66 1.94 38.07 -4.40
CA ALA A 66 2.81 37.19 -3.63
C ALA A 66 3.23 37.87 -2.29
N GLY A 67 4.15 37.25 -1.56
CA GLY A 67 4.63 37.78 -0.26
C GLY A 67 3.61 37.61 0.86
N SER A 68 3.82 38.28 1.97
CA SER A 68 2.99 38.16 3.18
C SER A 68 1.87 39.20 3.25
N VAL A 69 0.79 38.87 3.95
CA VAL A 69 -0.24 39.82 4.33
C VAL A 69 0.35 40.76 5.41
N PRO A 70 0.42 42.08 5.21
CA PRO A 70 1.03 42.98 6.18
C PRO A 70 0.15 43.14 7.44
N ASN A 71 0.78 43.22 8.61
CA ASN A 71 0.08 43.46 9.90
C ASN A 71 -0.72 44.76 9.91
N GLU A 72 -0.30 45.74 9.17
CA GLU A 72 -0.95 47.05 9.04
C GLU A 72 -2.37 46.98 8.50
N ILE A 73 -2.78 45.84 7.91
CA ILE A 73 -4.16 45.61 7.49
C ILE A 73 -5.14 45.73 8.65
N GLY A 74 -4.71 45.42 9.89
CA GLY A 74 -5.50 45.56 11.10
C GLY A 74 -5.89 47.00 11.47
N ARG A 75 -5.33 48.04 10.79
CA ARG A 75 -5.71 49.43 10.95
C ARG A 75 -6.95 49.81 10.14
N LEU A 76 -7.43 48.92 9.28
CA LEU A 76 -8.58 49.17 8.41
C LEU A 76 -9.91 48.92 9.16
N HIS A 77 -10.16 49.58 10.29
CA HIS A 77 -11.30 49.28 11.16
C HIS A 77 -12.69 49.44 10.54
N ARG A 78 -12.79 50.00 9.31
CA ARG A 78 -14.05 50.10 8.56
C ARG A 78 -14.23 49.00 7.54
N LEU A 79 -13.25 48.08 7.41
CA LEU A 79 -13.27 47.01 6.41
C LEU A 79 -14.38 46.01 6.76
N GLU A 80 -15.24 45.77 5.79
CA GLU A 80 -16.36 44.81 5.86
C GLU A 80 -16.06 43.54 5.01
N LEU A 81 -15.27 43.69 3.94
CA LEU A 81 -14.90 42.59 3.05
C LEU A 81 -13.39 42.59 2.81
N LEU A 82 -12.75 41.44 3.10
CA LEU A 82 -11.35 41.15 2.77
C LEU A 82 -11.31 39.88 1.95
N ASP A 83 -11.01 40.04 0.65
CA ASP A 83 -10.84 38.90 -0.29
C ASP A 83 -9.49 38.99 -0.97
N LEU A 84 -8.60 38.04 -0.58
CA LEU A 84 -7.26 37.87 -1.15
C LEU A 84 -7.13 36.49 -1.81
N GLY A 85 -8.25 35.83 -2.10
CA GLY A 85 -8.27 34.47 -2.63
C GLY A 85 -7.58 34.33 -3.99
N HIS A 86 -7.13 33.09 -4.32
CA HIS A 86 -6.52 32.75 -5.60
C HIS A 86 -5.27 33.59 -5.94
N ASN A 87 -4.33 33.71 -5.00
CA ASN A 87 -3.07 34.38 -5.16
C ASN A 87 -1.90 33.47 -4.76
N ALA A 88 -0.68 34.00 -4.72
CA ALA A 88 0.53 33.32 -4.26
C ALA A 88 1.02 33.86 -2.89
N MET A 89 0.10 34.34 -2.06
CA MET A 89 0.45 34.93 -0.77
C MET A 89 0.96 33.88 0.20
N SER A 90 2.02 34.21 0.92
CA SER A 90 2.73 33.32 1.86
C SER A 90 2.81 33.92 3.27
N GLY A 91 3.54 33.28 4.19
CA GLY A 91 3.60 33.74 5.57
C GLY A 91 2.42 33.30 6.42
N GLY A 92 2.37 33.76 7.66
CA GLY A 92 1.25 33.47 8.58
C GLY A 92 0.08 34.43 8.38
N ILE A 93 -1.12 34.03 8.82
CA ILE A 93 -2.27 34.91 8.91
C ILE A 93 -1.94 35.96 10.01
N PRO A 94 -1.95 37.28 9.71
CA PRO A 94 -1.63 38.30 10.69
C PRO A 94 -2.63 38.33 11.84
N ILE A 95 -2.13 38.35 13.08
CA ILE A 95 -2.96 38.50 14.30
C ILE A 95 -3.80 39.76 14.25
N ALA A 96 -3.28 40.81 13.62
CA ALA A 96 -3.93 42.12 13.49
C ALA A 96 -5.24 42.10 12.70
N ILE A 97 -5.53 41.05 11.90
CA ILE A 97 -6.82 40.86 11.24
C ILE A 97 -7.95 40.78 12.30
N GLY A 98 -7.68 40.25 13.50
CA GLY A 98 -8.63 40.21 14.62
C GLY A 98 -9.16 41.57 15.06
N ASN A 99 -8.47 42.68 14.73
CA ASN A 99 -8.89 44.05 15.05
C ASN A 99 -10.00 44.59 14.10
N LEU A 100 -10.31 43.83 13.02
CA LEU A 100 -11.28 44.25 12.03
C LEU A 100 -12.72 43.88 12.44
N THR A 101 -13.20 44.49 13.53
CA THR A 101 -14.48 44.14 14.19
C THR A 101 -15.72 44.27 13.30
N ARG A 102 -15.64 44.98 12.17
CA ARG A 102 -16.71 45.13 11.19
C ARG A 102 -16.63 44.14 10.02
N LEU A 103 -15.58 43.31 9.99
CA LEU A 103 -15.37 42.40 8.90
C LEU A 103 -16.49 41.35 8.83
N GLN A 104 -17.16 41.24 7.69
CA GLN A 104 -18.25 40.30 7.41
C GLN A 104 -17.78 39.15 6.58
N LEU A 105 -16.78 39.36 5.70
CA LEU A 105 -16.21 38.31 4.86
C LEU A 105 -14.68 38.33 4.92
N LEU A 106 -14.12 37.20 5.30
CA LEU A 106 -12.70 36.91 5.24
C LEU A 106 -12.45 35.74 4.26
N ASN A 107 -11.86 36.02 3.10
CA ASN A 107 -11.52 35.03 2.10
C ASN A 107 -10.01 35.06 1.80
N LEU A 108 -9.30 34.02 2.23
CA LEU A 108 -7.86 33.82 1.98
C LEU A 108 -7.60 32.50 1.22
N GLN A 109 -8.64 31.90 0.61
CA GLN A 109 -8.53 30.60 -0.06
C GLN A 109 -7.51 30.60 -1.20
N PHE A 110 -6.97 29.41 -1.54
CA PHE A 110 -6.04 29.21 -2.63
C PHE A 110 -4.84 30.17 -2.60
N ASN A 111 -4.06 30.08 -1.52
CA ASN A 111 -2.82 30.78 -1.30
C ASN A 111 -1.74 29.80 -0.77
N GLN A 112 -0.61 30.33 -0.31
CA GLN A 112 0.51 29.59 0.27
C GLN A 112 0.72 29.98 1.75
N LEU A 113 -0.35 30.37 2.44
CA LEU A 113 -0.29 30.75 3.85
C LEU A 113 0.02 29.55 4.73
N TYR A 114 0.89 29.74 5.73
CA TYR A 114 1.34 28.68 6.64
C TYR A 114 1.27 29.11 8.11
N GLY A 115 1.54 28.19 9.03
CA GLY A 115 1.47 28.44 10.47
C GLY A 115 0.04 28.29 11.01
N PRO A 116 -0.17 28.62 12.31
CA PRO A 116 -1.45 28.40 12.96
C PRO A 116 -2.51 29.45 12.56
N ILE A 117 -3.79 29.11 12.77
CA ILE A 117 -4.88 30.06 12.74
C ILE A 117 -4.79 30.90 14.02
N PRO A 118 -4.66 32.24 13.93
CA PRO A 118 -4.54 33.10 15.13
C PRO A 118 -5.81 33.08 15.98
N ALA A 119 -5.68 32.91 17.28
CA ALA A 119 -6.79 33.02 18.24
C ALA A 119 -7.43 34.43 18.25
N GLU A 120 -6.68 35.45 17.91
CA GLU A 120 -7.13 36.86 17.85
C GLU A 120 -8.25 37.06 16.83
N LEU A 121 -8.44 36.13 15.85
CA LEU A 121 -9.58 36.18 14.93
C LEU A 121 -10.94 36.07 15.66
N GLN A 122 -10.99 35.66 16.92
CA GLN A 122 -12.19 35.74 17.78
C GLN A 122 -12.74 37.18 17.91
N GLY A 123 -11.92 38.22 17.64
CA GLY A 123 -12.34 39.60 17.63
C GLY A 123 -13.25 40.02 16.47
N LEU A 124 -13.46 39.14 15.48
CA LEU A 124 -14.26 39.42 14.29
C LEU A 124 -15.77 39.21 14.54
N HIS A 125 -16.36 40.04 15.41
CA HIS A 125 -17.74 39.88 15.89
C HIS A 125 -18.81 40.01 14.80
N SER A 126 -18.52 40.68 13.67
CA SER A 126 -19.44 40.83 12.55
C SER A 126 -19.27 39.76 11.45
N LEU A 127 -18.39 38.80 11.66
CA LEU A 127 -17.99 37.84 10.63
C LEU A 127 -19.15 36.90 10.26
N GLY A 128 -19.54 36.94 8.97
CA GLY A 128 -20.56 36.06 8.39
C GLY A 128 -19.97 34.93 7.54
N SER A 129 -18.76 35.12 7.01
CA SER A 129 -18.10 34.10 6.16
C SER A 129 -16.58 34.08 6.40
N MET A 130 -16.05 32.89 6.70
CA MET A 130 -14.61 32.62 6.82
C MET A 130 -14.22 31.51 5.85
N ASN A 131 -13.32 31.83 4.92
CA ASN A 131 -12.81 30.88 3.94
C ASN A 131 -11.26 30.91 3.90
N LEU A 132 -10.64 29.88 4.48
CA LEU A 132 -9.17 29.69 4.54
C LEU A 132 -8.72 28.46 3.73
N ARG A 133 -9.61 27.92 2.89
CA ARG A 133 -9.39 26.67 2.13
C ARG A 133 -8.15 26.76 1.24
N HIS A 134 -7.50 25.60 1.01
CA HIS A 134 -6.34 25.48 0.13
C HIS A 134 -5.19 26.42 0.50
N ASN A 135 -4.58 26.14 1.64
CA ASN A 135 -3.38 26.77 2.15
C ASN A 135 -2.49 25.70 2.82
N TYR A 136 -1.43 26.10 3.50
CA TYR A 136 -0.52 25.25 4.28
C TYR A 136 -0.65 25.50 5.80
N LEU A 137 -1.83 25.88 6.27
CA LEU A 137 -2.08 26.17 7.68
C LEU A 137 -1.89 24.92 8.54
N THR A 138 -1.27 25.09 9.71
CA THR A 138 -0.89 24.02 10.64
C THR A 138 -1.39 24.29 12.05
N GLY A 139 -1.14 23.35 12.98
CA GLY A 139 -1.56 23.47 14.37
C GLY A 139 -3.04 23.21 14.59
N SER A 140 -3.53 23.42 15.81
CA SER A 140 -4.93 23.23 16.16
C SER A 140 -5.77 24.45 15.82
N ILE A 141 -7.08 24.22 15.58
CA ILE A 141 -8.06 25.29 15.53
C ILE A 141 -8.23 25.79 16.98
N PRO A 142 -8.06 27.11 17.27
CA PRO A 142 -8.18 27.61 18.62
C PRO A 142 -9.57 27.35 19.24
N ASP A 143 -9.62 26.88 20.48
CA ASP A 143 -10.86 26.44 21.14
C ASP A 143 -11.90 27.59 21.28
N ASP A 144 -11.46 28.82 21.46
CA ASP A 144 -12.34 29.97 21.66
C ASP A 144 -12.58 30.80 20.37
N LEU A 145 -12.07 30.34 19.22
CA LEU A 145 -12.08 31.11 17.97
C LEU A 145 -13.48 31.61 17.57
N PHE A 146 -14.51 30.80 17.83
CA PHE A 146 -15.88 31.05 17.39
C PHE A 146 -16.81 31.52 18.51
N ASN A 147 -16.34 31.73 19.72
CA ASN A 147 -17.19 32.16 20.85
C ASN A 147 -17.87 33.51 20.63
N ASN A 148 -17.26 34.38 19.83
CA ASN A 148 -17.71 35.75 19.61
C ASN A 148 -18.12 36.04 18.16
N THR A 149 -18.44 35.03 17.35
CA THR A 149 -18.80 35.20 15.96
C THR A 149 -20.25 34.67 15.66
N PRO A 150 -21.28 35.24 16.31
CA PRO A 150 -22.66 34.70 16.24
C PRO A 150 -23.30 34.85 14.85
N LEU A 151 -22.72 35.64 13.97
CA LEU A 151 -23.24 35.87 12.60
C LEU A 151 -22.63 34.95 11.57
N LEU A 152 -21.75 34.01 11.97
CA LEU A 152 -21.07 33.12 11.04
C LEU A 152 -22.05 32.13 10.41
N THR A 153 -22.16 32.19 9.07
CA THR A 153 -22.99 31.32 8.26
C THR A 153 -22.17 30.33 7.44
N TYR A 154 -20.93 30.68 7.11
CA TYR A 154 -20.04 29.90 6.25
C TYR A 154 -18.66 29.78 6.87
N LEU A 155 -18.21 28.53 7.13
CA LEU A 155 -16.89 28.21 7.66
C LEU A 155 -16.23 27.13 6.81
N ASN A 156 -15.12 27.50 6.16
CA ASN A 156 -14.34 26.60 5.33
C ASN A 156 -12.83 26.73 5.61
N VAL A 157 -12.26 25.70 6.23
CA VAL A 157 -10.82 25.58 6.49
C VAL A 157 -10.23 24.34 5.80
N GLY A 158 -10.93 23.78 4.84
CA GLY A 158 -10.55 22.56 4.13
C GLY A 158 -9.26 22.68 3.34
N ASN A 159 -8.61 21.57 3.05
CA ASN A 159 -7.35 21.47 2.32
C ASN A 159 -6.24 22.31 2.96
N ASN A 160 -5.90 21.95 4.18
CA ASN A 160 -4.80 22.47 4.96
C ASN A 160 -4.09 21.31 5.71
N SER A 161 -3.23 21.64 6.67
CA SER A 161 -2.56 20.69 7.56
C SER A 161 -2.92 20.89 9.03
N LEU A 162 -4.16 21.33 9.29
CA LEU A 162 -4.68 21.55 10.65
C LEU A 162 -4.80 20.23 11.40
N SER A 163 -4.49 20.25 12.69
CA SER A 163 -4.44 19.06 13.55
C SER A 163 -5.21 19.27 14.86
N GLY A 164 -5.24 18.23 15.70
CA GLY A 164 -5.95 18.31 16.98
C GLY A 164 -7.46 18.09 16.85
N LEU A 165 -8.22 18.57 17.82
CA LEU A 165 -9.66 18.35 17.91
C LEU A 165 -10.45 19.43 17.19
N ILE A 166 -11.69 19.13 16.79
CA ILE A 166 -12.67 20.13 16.36
C ILE A 166 -13.18 20.85 17.63
N PRO A 167 -13.08 22.19 17.70
CA PRO A 167 -13.51 22.93 18.87
C PRO A 167 -15.02 22.79 19.17
N GLY A 168 -15.36 22.56 20.45
CA GLY A 168 -16.75 22.40 20.86
C GLY A 168 -17.62 23.67 20.67
N CYS A 169 -17.01 24.85 20.70
CA CYS A 169 -17.65 26.13 20.51
C CYS A 169 -18.37 26.26 19.14
N ILE A 170 -17.97 25.50 18.12
CA ILE A 170 -18.63 25.50 16.81
C ILE A 170 -20.11 25.11 16.93
N GLY A 171 -20.41 24.16 17.80
CA GLY A 171 -21.78 23.72 18.04
C GLY A 171 -22.72 24.79 18.66
N SER A 172 -22.18 25.91 19.14
CA SER A 172 -22.94 27.03 19.69
C SER A 172 -23.27 28.12 18.66
N LEU A 173 -22.77 28.02 17.42
CA LEU A 173 -23.04 28.97 16.33
C LEU A 173 -24.51 28.90 15.86
N PRO A 174 -25.34 29.96 16.07
CA PRO A 174 -26.79 29.81 15.96
C PRO A 174 -27.30 29.73 14.52
N ILE A 175 -26.53 30.25 13.55
CA ILE A 175 -26.96 30.39 12.16
C ILE A 175 -25.97 29.80 11.14
N LEU A 176 -25.02 28.98 11.58
CA LEU A 176 -24.05 28.33 10.67
C LEU A 176 -24.81 27.41 9.70
N GLN A 177 -24.52 27.57 8.40
CA GLN A 177 -25.13 26.81 7.31
C GLN A 177 -24.15 25.87 6.63
N HIS A 178 -22.89 26.24 6.53
CA HIS A 178 -21.85 25.48 5.84
C HIS A 178 -20.65 25.28 6.74
N LEU A 179 -20.32 24.01 7.02
CA LEU A 179 -19.17 23.57 7.78
C LEU A 179 -18.29 22.68 6.90
N ASN A 180 -17.07 23.14 6.56
CA ASN A 180 -16.15 22.37 5.73
C ASN A 180 -14.74 22.35 6.33
N PHE A 181 -14.31 21.16 6.79
CA PHE A 181 -13.01 20.85 7.36
C PHE A 181 -12.26 19.76 6.56
N GLN A 182 -12.71 19.47 5.34
CA GLN A 182 -12.14 18.39 4.53
C GLN A 182 -10.63 18.51 4.33
N ALA A 183 -9.96 17.36 4.19
CA ALA A 183 -8.53 17.26 3.89
C ALA A 183 -7.66 18.08 4.86
N ASN A 184 -7.63 17.61 6.10
CA ASN A 184 -6.80 18.09 7.20
C ASN A 184 -6.29 16.88 8.02
N ASN A 185 -5.57 17.15 9.12
CA ASN A 185 -5.08 16.12 10.05
C ASN A 185 -5.86 16.16 11.39
N LEU A 186 -7.14 16.55 11.36
CA LEU A 186 -7.98 16.62 12.54
C LEU A 186 -8.26 15.23 13.11
N THR A 187 -8.29 15.12 14.44
CA THR A 187 -8.43 13.86 15.17
C THR A 187 -9.53 13.92 16.23
N GLY A 188 -9.81 12.80 16.87
CA GLY A 188 -10.80 12.71 17.94
C GLY A 188 -12.25 12.74 17.46
N ALA A 189 -13.19 12.84 18.40
CA ALA A 189 -14.60 12.82 18.11
C ALA A 189 -15.13 14.19 17.67
N VAL A 190 -16.09 14.19 16.75
CA VAL A 190 -16.82 15.40 16.39
C VAL A 190 -17.71 15.83 17.56
N PRO A 191 -17.67 17.11 18.00
CA PRO A 191 -18.51 17.60 19.07
C PRO A 191 -20.00 17.32 18.81
N PRO A 192 -20.73 16.62 19.72
CA PRO A 192 -22.12 16.22 19.49
C PRO A 192 -23.08 17.38 19.20
N ALA A 193 -22.77 18.58 19.71
CA ALA A 193 -23.56 19.79 19.48
C ALA A 193 -23.66 20.16 17.98
N ILE A 194 -22.67 19.81 17.17
CA ILE A 194 -22.69 20.05 15.70
C ILE A 194 -23.87 19.32 15.06
N PHE A 195 -24.20 18.13 15.55
CA PHE A 195 -25.31 17.34 15.01
C PHE A 195 -26.70 17.83 15.47
N ASN A 196 -26.78 18.95 16.19
CA ASN A 196 -28.02 19.59 16.63
C ASN A 196 -28.18 21.04 16.17
N MET A 197 -27.46 21.43 15.11
CA MET A 197 -27.47 22.81 14.59
C MET A 197 -28.57 22.98 13.54
N SER A 198 -29.68 23.60 13.91
CA SER A 198 -30.92 23.67 13.13
C SER A 198 -30.80 24.38 11.77
N LYS A 199 -29.74 25.15 11.52
CA LYS A 199 -29.49 25.89 10.27
C LYS A 199 -28.43 25.23 9.37
N LEU A 200 -27.75 24.18 9.87
CA LEU A 200 -26.66 23.56 9.15
C LEU A 200 -27.18 22.74 7.96
N SER A 201 -26.82 23.14 6.76
CA SER A 201 -27.21 22.52 5.50
C SER A 201 -26.12 21.66 4.88
N THR A 202 -24.85 21.95 5.20
CA THR A 202 -23.70 21.26 4.63
C THR A 202 -22.68 20.92 5.72
N ILE A 203 -22.31 19.64 5.80
CA ILE A 203 -21.22 19.13 6.62
C ILE A 203 -20.24 18.42 5.70
N SER A 204 -18.98 18.88 5.67
CA SER A 204 -17.90 18.19 4.98
C SER A 204 -16.69 18.05 5.92
N LEU A 205 -16.43 16.80 6.32
CA LEU A 205 -15.30 16.41 7.19
C LEU A 205 -14.38 15.40 6.49
N ILE A 206 -14.45 15.31 5.18
CA ILE A 206 -13.77 14.31 4.34
C ILE A 206 -12.26 14.32 4.57
N SER A 207 -11.63 13.16 4.60
CA SER A 207 -10.17 12.98 4.66
C SER A 207 -9.56 13.67 5.88
N ASN A 208 -9.82 13.11 7.05
CA ASN A 208 -9.25 13.46 8.34
C ASN A 208 -8.96 12.18 9.16
N GLY A 209 -8.48 12.34 10.38
CA GLY A 209 -8.33 11.27 11.38
C GLY A 209 -9.45 11.25 12.42
N LEU A 210 -10.65 11.75 12.09
CA LEU A 210 -11.78 11.84 13.01
C LEU A 210 -12.33 10.47 13.36
N THR A 211 -12.79 10.31 14.60
CA THR A 211 -13.23 9.02 15.13
C THR A 211 -14.48 9.20 16.00
N GLY A 212 -14.99 8.08 16.48
CA GLY A 212 -16.15 8.06 17.38
C GLY A 212 -17.48 7.75 16.67
N PRO A 213 -18.50 7.41 17.44
CA PRO A 213 -19.85 7.21 16.90
C PRO A 213 -20.51 8.56 16.60
N ILE A 214 -21.33 8.60 15.55
CA ILE A 214 -22.21 9.74 15.30
C ILE A 214 -23.51 9.53 16.11
N PRO A 215 -24.03 10.55 16.83
CA PRO A 215 -25.26 10.40 17.60
C PRO A 215 -26.43 9.89 16.76
N GLY A 216 -27.12 8.86 17.22
CA GLY A 216 -28.15 8.16 16.44
C GLY A 216 -29.60 8.55 16.72
N ASN A 217 -29.88 9.36 17.75
CA ASN A 217 -31.25 9.61 18.23
C ASN A 217 -31.52 11.09 18.56
N THR A 218 -32.13 11.38 19.69
CA THR A 218 -32.58 12.71 20.12
C THR A 218 -31.49 13.81 20.11
N SER A 219 -30.23 13.46 20.08
CA SER A 219 -29.11 14.39 19.97
C SER A 219 -28.75 14.73 18.52
N PHE A 220 -29.46 14.17 17.53
CA PHE A 220 -29.26 14.47 16.11
C PHE A 220 -30.49 15.18 15.55
N SER A 221 -30.38 16.47 15.26
CA SER A 221 -31.45 17.27 14.68
C SER A 221 -30.88 18.30 13.70
N LEU A 222 -30.83 17.92 12.42
CA LEU A 222 -30.36 18.75 11.32
C LEU A 222 -31.46 18.90 10.25
N PRO A 223 -32.53 19.66 10.54
CA PRO A 223 -33.75 19.66 9.74
C PRO A 223 -33.59 20.22 8.32
N VAL A 224 -32.53 20.98 8.05
CA VAL A 224 -32.27 21.58 6.74
C VAL A 224 -31.04 20.99 6.05
N LEU A 225 -30.51 19.89 6.58
CA LEU A 225 -29.33 19.23 6.03
C LEU A 225 -29.59 18.75 4.60
N ARG A 226 -28.65 19.09 3.69
CA ARG A 226 -28.66 18.66 2.29
C ARG A 226 -27.44 17.83 1.94
N TRP A 227 -26.29 18.14 2.54
CA TRP A 227 -25.00 17.52 2.20
C TRP A 227 -24.34 17.00 3.46
N PHE A 228 -24.18 15.69 3.55
CA PHE A 228 -23.50 15.00 4.65
C PHE A 228 -22.32 14.18 4.11
N ALA A 229 -21.11 14.70 4.23
CA ALA A 229 -19.91 14.12 3.67
C ALA A 229 -18.79 13.99 4.73
N ILE A 230 -18.51 12.73 5.13
CA ILE A 230 -17.55 12.39 6.19
C ILE A 230 -16.60 11.28 5.76
N SER A 231 -16.41 11.10 4.45
CA SER A 231 -15.57 10.06 3.83
C SER A 231 -14.13 10.07 4.34
N LYS A 232 -13.46 8.90 4.31
CA LYS A 232 -12.03 8.75 4.66
C LYS A 232 -11.72 9.31 6.05
N ASN A 233 -12.32 8.67 7.05
CA ASN A 233 -12.13 8.91 8.47
C ASN A 233 -12.16 7.58 9.25
N ASN A 234 -12.22 7.65 10.58
CA ASN A 234 -12.31 6.49 11.46
C ASN A 234 -13.62 6.47 12.26
N PHE A 235 -14.73 6.97 11.67
CA PHE A 235 -16.04 6.90 12.30
C PHE A 235 -16.52 5.46 12.39
N PHE A 236 -17.18 5.08 13.49
CA PHE A 236 -17.65 3.72 13.74
C PHE A 236 -19.07 3.70 14.32
N GLY A 237 -19.61 2.50 14.50
CA GLY A 237 -21.00 2.27 14.90
C GLY A 237 -21.95 2.19 13.71
N GLN A 238 -23.24 2.27 13.94
CA GLN A 238 -24.21 2.17 12.86
C GLN A 238 -24.42 3.50 12.12
N ILE A 239 -24.94 3.44 10.88
CA ILE A 239 -25.41 4.64 10.16
C ILE A 239 -26.42 5.37 11.03
N PRO A 240 -26.21 6.68 11.34
CA PRO A 240 -27.00 7.38 12.33
C PRO A 240 -28.46 7.51 11.91
N LEU A 241 -29.39 6.95 12.70
CA LEU A 241 -30.81 6.98 12.42
C LEU A 241 -31.36 8.42 12.35
N GLY A 242 -30.70 9.39 12.97
CA GLY A 242 -31.06 10.80 12.89
C GLY A 242 -31.10 11.36 11.46
N LEU A 243 -30.34 10.79 10.53
CA LEU A 243 -30.40 11.15 9.10
C LEU A 243 -31.80 10.88 8.49
N ALA A 244 -32.55 9.91 9.01
CA ALA A 244 -33.90 9.63 8.55
C ALA A 244 -34.86 10.80 8.79
N ALA A 245 -34.55 11.71 9.70
CA ALA A 245 -35.30 12.91 10.01
C ALA A 245 -34.89 14.14 9.18
N CYS A 246 -34.00 13.99 8.18
CA CYS A 246 -33.48 15.07 7.34
C CYS A 246 -34.20 15.09 5.97
N PRO A 247 -35.35 15.76 5.80
CA PRO A 247 -36.20 15.63 4.61
C PRO A 247 -35.57 16.23 3.33
N TYR A 248 -34.58 17.12 3.47
CA TYR A 248 -33.93 17.80 2.35
C TYR A 248 -32.60 17.18 1.96
N LEU A 249 -32.25 16.04 2.55
CA LEU A 249 -30.92 15.40 2.33
C LEU A 249 -30.82 14.95 0.87
N GLN A 250 -29.75 15.42 0.22
CA GLN A 250 -29.43 15.17 -1.19
C GLN A 250 -28.23 14.25 -1.33
N VAL A 251 -27.23 14.39 -0.46
CA VAL A 251 -25.99 13.62 -0.54
C VAL A 251 -25.65 12.99 0.80
N ILE A 252 -25.43 11.68 0.79
CA ILE A 252 -24.80 10.91 1.86
C ILE A 252 -23.50 10.35 1.31
N ALA A 253 -22.36 10.87 1.80
CA ALA A 253 -21.02 10.40 1.41
C ALA A 253 -20.21 10.04 2.65
N MET A 254 -20.15 8.75 2.97
CA MET A 254 -19.48 8.20 4.15
C MET A 254 -18.51 7.04 3.79
N PRO A 255 -17.99 6.92 2.55
CA PRO A 255 -17.11 5.80 2.22
C PRO A 255 -15.78 5.88 2.98
N TYR A 256 -15.14 4.72 3.11
CA TYR A 256 -13.87 4.55 3.80
C TYR A 256 -13.93 5.06 5.26
N ASN A 257 -14.78 4.41 6.04
CA ASN A 257 -14.93 4.54 7.48
C ASN A 257 -15.02 3.15 8.12
N LEU A 258 -15.44 3.08 9.37
CA LEU A 258 -15.57 1.84 10.14
C LEU A 258 -17.03 1.60 10.57
N PHE A 259 -18.01 2.07 9.78
CA PHE A 259 -19.42 1.83 10.09
C PHE A 259 -19.75 0.35 10.03
N GLU A 260 -20.61 -0.10 10.96
CA GLU A 260 -21.01 -1.49 11.18
C GLU A 260 -22.54 -1.63 11.15
N GLY A 261 -23.06 -2.86 11.31
CA GLY A 261 -24.47 -3.17 11.18
C GLY A 261 -24.89 -3.39 9.72
N VAL A 262 -26.14 -3.67 9.47
CA VAL A 262 -26.68 -3.87 8.11
C VAL A 262 -27.13 -2.54 7.50
N LEU A 263 -27.17 -2.48 6.16
CA LEU A 263 -27.71 -1.32 5.46
C LEU A 263 -29.18 -1.11 5.84
N PRO A 264 -29.55 0.07 6.40
CA PRO A 264 -30.87 0.25 6.95
C PRO A 264 -31.91 0.56 5.87
N PRO A 265 -33.07 -0.15 5.86
CA PRO A 265 -34.17 0.08 4.90
C PRO A 265 -34.73 1.50 4.93
N TRP A 266 -34.61 2.23 6.07
CA TRP A 266 -35.11 3.59 6.17
C TRP A 266 -34.42 4.57 5.21
N LEU A 267 -33.22 4.27 4.67
CA LEU A 267 -32.59 5.07 3.61
C LEU A 267 -33.52 5.31 2.43
N GLY A 268 -34.34 4.33 2.05
CA GLY A 268 -35.33 4.45 0.98
C GLY A 268 -36.46 5.44 1.25
N ARG A 269 -36.54 6.05 2.44
CA ARG A 269 -37.54 7.11 2.76
C ARG A 269 -37.04 8.51 2.42
N LEU A 270 -35.74 8.66 2.13
CA LEU A 270 -35.10 9.95 1.83
C LEU A 270 -35.20 10.27 0.32
N THR A 271 -36.38 10.48 -0.17
CA THR A 271 -36.71 10.57 -1.61
C THR A 271 -36.04 11.72 -2.37
N ASN A 272 -35.43 12.68 -1.65
CA ASN A 272 -34.65 13.77 -2.26
C ASN A 272 -33.19 13.42 -2.46
N LEU A 273 -32.74 12.21 -2.12
CA LEU A 273 -31.35 11.81 -2.32
C LEU A 273 -31.01 11.73 -3.80
N ASP A 274 -29.92 12.41 -4.14
CA ASP A 274 -29.25 12.39 -5.43
C ASP A 274 -28.05 11.43 -5.42
N ALA A 275 -27.31 11.35 -4.29
CA ALA A 275 -26.15 10.47 -4.19
C ALA A 275 -26.07 9.75 -2.82
N ILE A 276 -25.80 8.45 -2.88
CA ILE A 276 -25.41 7.60 -1.75
C ILE A 276 -24.08 6.97 -2.06
N SER A 277 -23.08 7.22 -1.22
CA SER A 277 -21.79 6.53 -1.25
C SER A 277 -21.42 6.08 0.18
N LEU A 278 -21.39 4.76 0.38
CA LEU A 278 -21.12 4.09 1.67
C LEU A 278 -19.96 3.11 1.57
N GLY A 279 -19.31 3.03 0.43
CA GLY A 279 -18.29 2.02 0.12
C GLY A 279 -17.11 1.97 1.09
N GLY A 280 -16.50 0.81 1.27
CA GLY A 280 -15.32 0.65 2.12
C GLY A 280 -15.62 0.86 3.61
N ASN A 281 -16.71 0.31 4.11
CA ASN A 281 -17.07 0.26 5.52
C ASN A 281 -17.11 -1.20 6.04
N ASN A 282 -17.23 -1.37 7.34
CA ASN A 282 -17.24 -2.69 8.00
C ASN A 282 -18.67 -3.18 8.27
N PHE A 283 -19.57 -3.03 7.30
CA PHE A 283 -20.95 -3.48 7.49
C PHE A 283 -21.03 -4.99 7.72
N ASP A 284 -22.04 -5.39 8.49
CA ASP A 284 -22.39 -6.79 8.66
C ASP A 284 -22.94 -7.36 7.34
N ALA A 285 -22.77 -8.67 7.14
CA ALA A 285 -23.30 -9.34 5.96
C ALA A 285 -24.83 -9.18 5.89
N GLY A 286 -25.31 -8.67 4.78
CA GLY A 286 -26.73 -8.42 4.59
C GLY A 286 -27.10 -8.08 3.15
N PRO A 287 -28.39 -8.14 2.78
CA PRO A 287 -28.82 -7.84 1.43
C PRO A 287 -28.86 -6.32 1.17
N ILE A 288 -28.88 -5.96 -0.12
CA ILE A 288 -29.24 -4.60 -0.54
C ILE A 288 -30.72 -4.37 -0.21
N PRO A 289 -31.11 -3.36 0.59
CA PRO A 289 -32.50 -3.09 0.90
C PRO A 289 -33.31 -2.76 -0.36
N THR A 290 -34.44 -3.43 -0.57
CA THR A 290 -35.34 -3.17 -1.70
C THR A 290 -35.93 -1.77 -1.68
N GLU A 291 -36.05 -1.17 -0.50
CA GLU A 291 -36.56 0.19 -0.29
C GLU A 291 -35.70 1.28 -0.96
N LEU A 292 -34.43 0.98 -1.27
CA LEU A 292 -33.59 1.92 -2.02
C LEU A 292 -34.13 2.24 -3.40
N SER A 293 -34.97 1.35 -3.98
CA SER A 293 -35.67 1.57 -5.25
C SER A 293 -36.70 2.73 -5.23
N ASN A 294 -37.07 3.21 -4.04
CA ASN A 294 -37.95 4.37 -3.88
C ASN A 294 -37.23 5.71 -4.17
N LEU A 295 -35.92 5.71 -4.27
CA LEU A 295 -35.07 6.91 -4.43
C LEU A 295 -35.00 7.32 -5.92
N THR A 296 -36.10 7.70 -6.51
CA THR A 296 -36.23 7.95 -7.96
C THR A 296 -35.36 9.11 -8.48
N MET A 297 -34.86 9.97 -7.59
CA MET A 297 -33.95 11.07 -7.93
C MET A 297 -32.49 10.66 -7.88
N LEU A 298 -32.19 9.41 -7.42
CA LEU A 298 -30.81 8.96 -7.20
C LEU A 298 -30.03 8.85 -8.51
N THR A 299 -28.90 9.56 -8.57
CA THR A 299 -27.96 9.53 -9.70
C THR A 299 -26.73 8.68 -9.44
N VAL A 300 -26.32 8.55 -8.17
CA VAL A 300 -25.14 7.77 -7.75
C VAL A 300 -25.50 6.82 -6.60
N LEU A 301 -25.25 5.54 -6.80
CA LEU A 301 -25.30 4.52 -5.75
C LEU A 301 -23.96 3.78 -5.68
N ASP A 302 -23.18 4.05 -4.64
CA ASP A 302 -21.90 3.40 -4.37
C ASP A 302 -21.96 2.64 -3.04
N LEU A 303 -21.94 1.31 -3.15
CA LEU A 303 -21.93 0.34 -2.06
C LEU A 303 -20.74 -0.63 -2.20
N THR A 304 -19.63 -0.15 -2.74
CA THR A 304 -18.39 -0.94 -2.94
C THR A 304 -17.85 -1.44 -1.61
N THR A 305 -17.45 -2.71 -1.53
CA THR A 305 -16.80 -3.25 -0.32
C THR A 305 -17.64 -2.98 0.94
N CYS A 306 -18.91 -3.36 0.88
CA CYS A 306 -19.88 -3.21 1.97
C CYS A 306 -20.31 -4.54 2.60
N ASN A 307 -19.63 -5.64 2.29
CA ASN A 307 -19.95 -6.99 2.77
C ASN A 307 -21.40 -7.43 2.44
N LEU A 308 -21.92 -6.97 1.28
CA LEU A 308 -23.29 -7.25 0.86
C LEU A 308 -23.43 -8.67 0.34
N THR A 309 -24.56 -9.31 0.67
CA THR A 309 -24.89 -10.69 0.29
C THR A 309 -26.24 -10.76 -0.41
N GLY A 310 -26.59 -11.93 -0.94
CA GLY A 310 -27.87 -12.14 -1.66
C GLY A 310 -27.86 -11.51 -3.05
N ASN A 311 -29.05 -11.36 -3.64
CA ASN A 311 -29.17 -10.92 -5.03
C ASN A 311 -29.23 -9.39 -5.14
N ILE A 312 -28.84 -8.86 -6.30
CA ILE A 312 -29.16 -7.47 -6.68
C ILE A 312 -30.70 -7.39 -6.83
N PRO A 313 -31.40 -6.53 -6.06
CA PRO A 313 -32.86 -6.43 -6.16
C PRO A 313 -33.31 -5.97 -7.56
N ALA A 314 -34.29 -6.65 -8.16
CA ALA A 314 -34.82 -6.26 -9.46
C ALA A 314 -35.42 -4.84 -9.44
N ASP A 315 -35.90 -4.42 -8.29
CA ASP A 315 -36.54 -3.10 -8.10
C ASP A 315 -35.57 -1.93 -8.29
N ILE A 316 -34.26 -2.16 -8.27
CA ILE A 316 -33.22 -1.13 -8.60
C ILE A 316 -33.47 -0.57 -10.01
N GLY A 317 -34.07 -1.36 -10.92
CA GLY A 317 -34.48 -0.90 -12.26
C GLY A 317 -35.50 0.25 -12.26
N HIS A 318 -36.08 0.64 -11.12
CA HIS A 318 -36.96 1.80 -11.01
C HIS A 318 -36.23 3.13 -10.85
N LEU A 319 -34.86 3.10 -10.62
CA LEU A 319 -34.03 4.30 -10.42
C LEU A 319 -33.67 4.94 -11.76
N GLY A 320 -34.65 5.43 -12.51
CA GLY A 320 -34.47 5.91 -13.90
C GLY A 320 -33.44 7.03 -14.08
N GLN A 321 -33.08 7.77 -13.04
CA GLN A 321 -32.04 8.81 -13.07
C GLN A 321 -30.66 8.27 -12.73
N LEU A 322 -30.52 7.00 -12.31
CA LEU A 322 -29.25 6.44 -11.88
C LEU A 322 -28.24 6.45 -13.03
N SER A 323 -27.12 7.11 -12.78
CA SER A 323 -25.98 7.26 -13.71
C SER A 323 -24.79 6.38 -13.30
N TRP A 324 -24.61 6.15 -12.02
CA TRP A 324 -23.51 5.35 -11.46
C TRP A 324 -24.05 4.29 -10.51
N LEU A 325 -23.83 3.03 -10.84
CA LEU A 325 -24.12 1.88 -9.97
C LEU A 325 -22.80 1.15 -9.67
N HIS A 326 -22.32 1.27 -8.45
CA HIS A 326 -21.06 0.70 -8.00
C HIS A 326 -21.30 -0.26 -6.83
N LEU A 327 -21.32 -1.56 -7.12
CA LEU A 327 -21.54 -2.66 -6.17
C LEU A 327 -20.33 -3.62 -6.08
N ALA A 328 -19.16 -3.17 -6.53
CA ALA A 328 -17.96 -4.01 -6.61
C ALA A 328 -17.47 -4.49 -5.23
N MET A 329 -16.70 -5.59 -5.22
CA MET A 329 -16.05 -6.14 -4.03
C MET A 329 -17.05 -6.44 -2.89
N ASN A 330 -18.09 -7.21 -3.20
CA ASN A 330 -19.09 -7.70 -2.26
C ASN A 330 -19.24 -9.23 -2.38
N GLN A 331 -20.26 -9.80 -1.77
CA GLN A 331 -20.61 -11.24 -1.84
C GLN A 331 -21.98 -11.43 -2.48
N LEU A 332 -22.32 -10.58 -3.46
CA LEU A 332 -23.61 -10.64 -4.16
C LEU A 332 -23.69 -11.88 -5.02
N THR A 333 -24.84 -12.54 -5.02
CA THR A 333 -25.12 -13.82 -5.70
C THR A 333 -26.26 -13.67 -6.69
N GLY A 334 -26.51 -14.76 -7.46
CA GLY A 334 -27.60 -14.81 -8.43
C GLY A 334 -27.36 -13.96 -9.68
N PRO A 335 -28.32 -13.93 -10.60
CA PRO A 335 -28.15 -13.28 -11.90
C PRO A 335 -28.20 -11.75 -11.81
N ILE A 336 -27.55 -11.09 -12.74
CA ILE A 336 -27.69 -9.64 -12.97
C ILE A 336 -29.13 -9.40 -13.45
N PRO A 337 -29.95 -8.58 -12.72
CA PRO A 337 -31.36 -8.43 -13.05
C PRO A 337 -31.61 -7.79 -14.42
N ALA A 338 -32.50 -8.37 -15.22
CA ALA A 338 -32.88 -7.79 -16.52
C ALA A 338 -33.49 -6.39 -16.42
N SER A 339 -34.04 -6.05 -15.26
CA SER A 339 -34.61 -4.71 -14.98
C SER A 339 -33.57 -3.60 -14.97
N LEU A 340 -32.28 -3.92 -14.84
CA LEU A 340 -31.20 -2.91 -14.99
C LEU A 340 -31.26 -2.25 -16.39
N GLY A 341 -31.76 -2.93 -17.42
CA GLY A 341 -32.00 -2.36 -18.75
C GLY A 341 -32.93 -1.14 -18.75
N ASN A 342 -33.76 -0.96 -17.71
CA ASN A 342 -34.64 0.22 -17.58
C ASN A 342 -33.86 1.49 -17.20
N LEU A 343 -32.60 1.38 -16.77
CA LEU A 343 -31.76 2.48 -16.33
C LEU A 343 -31.14 3.22 -17.51
N SER A 344 -31.96 3.92 -18.31
CA SER A 344 -31.50 4.60 -19.54
C SER A 344 -30.45 5.68 -19.31
N SER A 345 -30.35 6.23 -18.10
CA SER A 345 -29.35 7.21 -17.70
C SER A 345 -28.03 6.58 -17.24
N LEU A 346 -27.96 5.25 -17.06
CA LEU A 346 -26.80 4.58 -16.49
C LEU A 346 -25.58 4.70 -17.42
N ALA A 347 -24.56 5.32 -16.91
CA ALA A 347 -23.28 5.52 -17.59
C ALA A 347 -22.20 4.53 -17.12
N ILE A 348 -22.21 4.18 -15.84
CA ILE A 348 -21.17 3.35 -15.24
C ILE A 348 -21.83 2.24 -14.41
N LEU A 349 -21.50 0.99 -14.77
CA LEU A 349 -21.93 -0.22 -14.08
C LEU A 349 -20.71 -1.01 -13.62
N LEU A 350 -20.44 -1.01 -12.31
CA LEU A 350 -19.30 -1.71 -11.71
C LEU A 350 -19.78 -2.77 -10.72
N LEU A 351 -19.65 -4.03 -11.11
CA LEU A 351 -20.06 -5.21 -10.35
C LEU A 351 -18.92 -6.16 -10.04
N LYS A 352 -17.67 -5.75 -10.31
CA LYS A 352 -16.46 -6.53 -10.13
C LYS A 352 -16.34 -7.14 -8.73
N GLY A 353 -15.75 -8.36 -8.65
CA GLY A 353 -15.43 -8.99 -7.36
C GLY A 353 -16.67 -9.35 -6.55
N ASN A 354 -17.58 -10.12 -7.15
CA ASN A 354 -18.79 -10.66 -6.54
C ASN A 354 -18.93 -12.16 -6.85
N LEU A 355 -20.05 -12.75 -6.51
CA LEU A 355 -20.41 -14.15 -6.79
C LEU A 355 -21.61 -14.24 -7.76
N LEU A 356 -21.78 -13.20 -8.61
CA LEU A 356 -22.89 -13.14 -9.56
C LEU A 356 -22.80 -14.25 -10.60
N ASP A 357 -23.91 -14.83 -10.95
CA ASP A 357 -24.01 -15.94 -11.90
C ASP A 357 -24.90 -15.61 -13.13
N GLY A 358 -25.12 -16.59 -13.99
CA GLY A 358 -25.90 -16.40 -15.21
C GLY A 358 -25.12 -15.62 -16.28
N SER A 359 -25.84 -15.01 -17.21
CA SER A 359 -25.29 -14.20 -18.30
C SER A 359 -25.63 -12.72 -18.14
N LEU A 360 -24.89 -11.86 -18.83
CA LEU A 360 -25.26 -10.45 -18.94
C LEU A 360 -26.64 -10.33 -19.62
N PRO A 361 -27.61 -9.64 -19.03
CA PRO A 361 -28.97 -9.60 -19.57
C PRO A 361 -29.05 -8.87 -20.91
N SER A 362 -29.86 -9.37 -21.85
CA SER A 362 -30.03 -8.76 -23.16
C SER A 362 -30.63 -7.36 -23.12
N THR A 363 -31.33 -6.99 -22.05
CA THR A 363 -31.92 -5.66 -21.86
C THR A 363 -30.89 -4.52 -21.72
N VAL A 364 -29.59 -4.83 -21.65
CA VAL A 364 -28.50 -3.83 -21.70
C VAL A 364 -28.56 -3.00 -22.99
N ASP A 365 -29.19 -3.47 -24.05
CA ASP A 365 -29.39 -2.74 -25.32
C ASP A 365 -30.13 -1.39 -25.17
N SER A 366 -30.94 -1.27 -24.12
CA SER A 366 -31.70 -0.04 -23.82
C SER A 366 -30.87 1.05 -23.13
N MET A 367 -29.64 0.71 -22.67
CA MET A 367 -28.79 1.60 -21.86
C MET A 367 -27.90 2.51 -22.75
N ASN A 368 -28.52 3.45 -23.43
CA ASN A 368 -27.84 4.31 -24.44
C ASN A 368 -26.78 5.25 -23.84
N SER A 369 -26.77 5.45 -22.53
CA SER A 369 -25.80 6.30 -21.83
C SER A 369 -24.56 5.54 -21.34
N LEU A 370 -24.54 4.21 -21.46
CA LEU A 370 -23.53 3.33 -20.89
C LEU A 370 -22.15 3.59 -21.52
N THR A 371 -21.19 3.93 -20.67
CA THR A 371 -19.80 4.22 -21.02
C THR A 371 -18.83 3.17 -20.47
N ALA A 372 -19.13 2.58 -19.30
CA ALA A 372 -18.29 1.55 -18.69
C ALA A 372 -19.12 0.43 -18.06
N VAL A 373 -18.71 -0.80 -18.34
CA VAL A 373 -19.17 -2.03 -17.69
C VAL A 373 -17.95 -2.80 -17.19
N ASP A 374 -17.93 -3.08 -15.91
CA ASP A 374 -16.94 -3.95 -15.28
C ASP A 374 -17.65 -5.02 -14.42
N VAL A 375 -17.63 -6.25 -14.91
CA VAL A 375 -18.18 -7.43 -14.23
C VAL A 375 -17.06 -8.48 -13.98
N THR A 376 -15.83 -8.01 -13.94
CA THR A 376 -14.64 -8.82 -13.68
C THR A 376 -14.78 -9.58 -12.35
N GLU A 377 -14.20 -10.80 -12.28
CA GLU A 377 -14.12 -11.58 -11.04
C GLU A 377 -15.52 -11.89 -10.46
N ASN A 378 -16.26 -12.70 -11.22
CA ASN A 378 -17.60 -13.20 -10.89
C ASN A 378 -17.77 -14.67 -11.32
N ASN A 379 -18.97 -15.23 -11.17
CA ASN A 379 -19.32 -16.57 -11.64
C ASN A 379 -20.16 -16.53 -12.92
N LEU A 380 -20.06 -15.45 -13.71
CA LEU A 380 -20.85 -15.31 -14.93
C LEU A 380 -20.49 -16.39 -15.96
N HIS A 381 -21.51 -16.95 -16.57
CA HIS A 381 -21.36 -18.03 -17.55
C HIS A 381 -22.33 -17.83 -18.74
N GLY A 382 -22.25 -18.68 -19.73
CA GLY A 382 -23.00 -18.56 -20.98
C GLY A 382 -22.07 -18.18 -22.13
N ASP A 383 -22.63 -17.87 -23.28
CA ASP A 383 -21.89 -17.49 -24.48
C ASP A 383 -21.88 -15.96 -24.69
N LEU A 384 -21.16 -15.54 -25.73
CA LEU A 384 -21.00 -14.12 -26.07
C LEU A 384 -22.16 -13.51 -26.90
N ASN A 385 -23.32 -14.18 -26.99
CA ASN A 385 -24.46 -13.67 -27.76
C ASN A 385 -24.97 -12.31 -27.26
N PHE A 386 -24.78 -12.00 -25.98
CA PHE A 386 -25.09 -10.69 -25.41
C PHE A 386 -24.31 -9.53 -26.07
N LEU A 387 -23.15 -9.77 -26.68
CA LEU A 387 -22.39 -8.72 -27.39
C LEU A 387 -23.21 -8.08 -28.53
N SER A 388 -24.15 -8.84 -29.12
CA SER A 388 -25.05 -8.31 -30.15
C SER A 388 -25.96 -7.20 -29.58
N THR A 389 -26.36 -7.30 -28.34
CA THR A 389 -27.17 -6.29 -27.63
C THR A 389 -26.31 -5.12 -27.16
N VAL A 390 -25.15 -5.41 -26.60
CA VAL A 390 -24.17 -4.37 -26.18
C VAL A 390 -23.71 -3.49 -27.34
N SER A 391 -23.78 -3.98 -28.58
CA SER A 391 -23.45 -3.17 -29.80
C SER A 391 -24.32 -1.93 -29.95
N ASN A 392 -25.49 -1.87 -29.31
CA ASN A 392 -26.36 -0.70 -29.29
C ASN A 392 -25.87 0.41 -28.36
N CYS A 393 -25.00 0.09 -27.38
CA CYS A 393 -24.39 1.04 -26.44
C CYS A 393 -23.26 1.85 -27.11
N ARG A 394 -23.61 2.82 -27.95
CA ARG A 394 -22.67 3.56 -28.81
C ARG A 394 -21.64 4.41 -28.09
N LYS A 395 -21.82 4.69 -26.78
CA LYS A 395 -20.91 5.45 -25.94
C LYS A 395 -19.95 4.56 -25.14
N LEU A 396 -20.09 3.24 -25.24
CA LEU A 396 -19.32 2.31 -24.44
C LEU A 396 -17.82 2.46 -24.77
N SER A 397 -17.03 2.79 -23.76
CA SER A 397 -15.57 2.96 -23.82
C SER A 397 -14.83 1.84 -23.10
N THR A 398 -15.50 1.16 -22.16
CA THR A 398 -14.89 0.12 -21.31
C THR A 398 -15.84 -1.06 -21.15
N LEU A 399 -15.35 -2.25 -21.53
CA LEU A 399 -16.03 -3.52 -21.31
C LEU A 399 -15.03 -4.51 -20.73
N GLN A 400 -15.17 -4.80 -19.44
CA GLN A 400 -14.28 -5.68 -18.68
C GLN A 400 -15.08 -6.82 -18.06
N MET A 401 -14.70 -8.06 -18.39
CA MET A 401 -15.39 -9.28 -18.00
C MET A 401 -14.39 -10.41 -17.64
N ASP A 402 -13.20 -10.03 -17.19
CA ASP A 402 -12.14 -10.96 -16.84
C ASP A 402 -12.53 -11.87 -15.67
N LEU A 403 -11.83 -12.99 -15.50
CA LEU A 403 -12.03 -13.90 -14.36
C LEU A 403 -13.50 -14.31 -14.17
N ASN A 404 -14.06 -14.92 -15.22
CA ASN A 404 -15.43 -15.48 -15.24
C ASN A 404 -15.44 -16.89 -15.88
N TYR A 405 -16.60 -17.43 -16.14
CA TYR A 405 -16.78 -18.73 -16.78
C TYR A 405 -17.43 -18.63 -18.16
N ILE A 406 -17.24 -17.51 -18.86
CA ILE A 406 -17.83 -17.25 -20.17
C ILE A 406 -17.24 -18.19 -21.20
N THR A 407 -18.11 -18.77 -22.02
CA THR A 407 -17.80 -19.78 -23.05
C THR A 407 -18.11 -19.26 -24.47
N GLY A 408 -17.90 -20.11 -25.45
CA GLY A 408 -18.26 -19.83 -26.85
C GLY A 408 -17.13 -19.17 -27.64
N ILE A 409 -17.48 -18.67 -28.82
CA ILE A 409 -16.55 -18.02 -29.74
C ILE A 409 -16.76 -16.50 -29.75
N LEU A 410 -15.68 -15.75 -30.00
CA LEU A 410 -15.79 -14.33 -30.32
C LEU A 410 -16.48 -14.18 -31.68
N PRO A 411 -17.68 -13.59 -31.74
CA PRO A 411 -18.43 -13.48 -32.98
C PRO A 411 -17.88 -12.36 -33.87
N ASP A 412 -18.06 -12.48 -35.20
CA ASP A 412 -17.62 -11.46 -36.16
C ASP A 412 -18.28 -10.10 -35.92
N TYR A 413 -19.45 -10.05 -35.33
CA TYR A 413 -20.10 -8.79 -34.99
C TYR A 413 -19.47 -8.05 -33.79
N VAL A 414 -18.41 -8.61 -33.16
CA VAL A 414 -17.62 -7.86 -32.15
C VAL A 414 -17.11 -6.53 -32.71
N GLY A 415 -16.79 -6.49 -34.01
CA GLY A 415 -16.39 -5.26 -34.70
C GLY A 415 -17.48 -4.21 -34.83
N ASN A 416 -18.74 -4.53 -34.46
CA ASN A 416 -19.87 -3.60 -34.45
C ASN A 416 -20.12 -2.98 -33.06
N LEU A 417 -19.30 -3.30 -32.06
CA LEU A 417 -19.34 -2.64 -30.77
C LEU A 417 -19.07 -1.14 -30.91
N SER A 418 -19.14 -0.41 -29.82
CA SER A 418 -18.93 1.05 -29.84
C SER A 418 -17.59 1.43 -30.50
N SER A 419 -17.63 2.36 -31.45
CA SER A 419 -16.42 2.97 -32.04
C SER A 419 -15.58 3.78 -31.02
N GLN A 420 -16.10 3.98 -29.81
CA GLN A 420 -15.44 4.64 -28.68
C GLN A 420 -14.78 3.65 -27.74
N LEU A 421 -14.89 2.32 -28.01
CA LEU A 421 -14.39 1.29 -27.12
C LEU A 421 -12.86 1.35 -27.06
N LYS A 422 -12.33 1.58 -25.85
CA LYS A 422 -10.91 1.69 -25.55
C LYS A 422 -10.38 0.46 -24.81
N TRP A 423 -11.18 -0.12 -23.92
CA TRP A 423 -10.81 -1.24 -23.09
C TRP A 423 -11.75 -2.41 -23.36
N PHE A 424 -11.21 -3.49 -23.87
CA PHE A 424 -11.92 -4.73 -24.15
C PHE A 424 -11.16 -5.89 -23.53
N THR A 425 -11.64 -6.39 -22.39
CA THR A 425 -10.97 -7.44 -21.64
C THR A 425 -11.92 -8.58 -21.27
N LEU A 426 -11.48 -9.81 -21.54
CA LEU A 426 -12.16 -11.09 -21.30
C LEU A 426 -11.15 -12.15 -20.86
N SER A 427 -10.08 -11.75 -20.19
CA SER A 427 -9.04 -12.68 -19.75
C SER A 427 -9.58 -13.69 -18.74
N ASN A 428 -8.88 -14.81 -18.57
CA ASN A 428 -9.26 -15.85 -17.62
C ASN A 428 -10.73 -16.30 -17.73
N ASN A 429 -11.13 -16.68 -18.95
CA ASN A 429 -12.43 -17.23 -19.27
C ASN A 429 -12.29 -18.58 -19.99
N LYS A 430 -13.35 -19.06 -20.63
CA LYS A 430 -13.36 -20.33 -21.38
C LYS A 430 -13.68 -20.10 -22.86
N LEU A 431 -13.25 -18.98 -23.43
CA LEU A 431 -13.50 -18.64 -24.82
C LEU A 431 -12.74 -19.58 -25.75
N THR A 432 -13.39 -19.98 -26.81
CA THR A 432 -12.85 -20.90 -27.81
C THR A 432 -12.88 -20.29 -29.22
N GLY A 433 -12.42 -21.03 -30.23
CA GLY A 433 -12.47 -20.58 -31.64
C GLY A 433 -11.34 -19.64 -32.00
N THR A 434 -11.59 -18.75 -32.94
CA THR A 434 -10.58 -17.86 -33.54
C THR A 434 -10.81 -16.40 -33.17
N LEU A 435 -9.76 -15.61 -33.20
CA LEU A 435 -9.86 -14.15 -33.13
C LEU A 435 -10.50 -13.64 -34.43
N PRO A 436 -11.65 -12.92 -34.38
CA PRO A 436 -12.27 -12.38 -35.58
C PRO A 436 -11.49 -11.17 -36.12
N ALA A 437 -11.28 -11.15 -37.42
CA ALA A 437 -10.60 -10.03 -38.07
C ALA A 437 -11.32 -8.69 -37.90
N THR A 438 -12.61 -8.71 -37.69
CA THR A 438 -13.49 -7.55 -37.50
C THR A 438 -13.21 -6.75 -36.24
N ILE A 439 -12.47 -7.31 -35.26
CA ILE A 439 -12.06 -6.56 -34.06
C ILE A 439 -11.27 -5.30 -34.44
N SER A 440 -10.61 -5.28 -35.58
CA SER A 440 -9.88 -4.13 -36.12
C SER A 440 -10.76 -2.95 -36.52
N ASN A 441 -12.09 -3.14 -36.62
CA ASN A 441 -13.02 -2.03 -36.82
C ASN A 441 -13.12 -1.10 -35.60
N LEU A 442 -12.70 -1.59 -34.42
CA LEU A 442 -12.69 -0.85 -33.16
C LEU A 442 -11.41 -0.03 -33.05
N THR A 443 -11.28 0.99 -33.85
CA THR A 443 -10.05 1.79 -34.01
C THR A 443 -9.65 2.61 -32.80
N ALA A 444 -10.56 2.81 -31.82
CA ALA A 444 -10.27 3.51 -30.58
C ALA A 444 -9.63 2.62 -29.50
N LEU A 445 -9.51 1.30 -29.73
CA LEU A 445 -8.98 0.37 -28.73
C LEU A 445 -7.55 0.75 -28.31
N GLU A 446 -7.38 0.88 -27.01
CA GLU A 446 -6.11 1.09 -26.32
C GLU A 446 -5.63 -0.20 -25.65
N VAL A 447 -6.57 -1.03 -25.16
CA VAL A 447 -6.29 -2.28 -24.43
C VAL A 447 -7.17 -3.41 -24.97
N ILE A 448 -6.52 -4.51 -25.37
CA ILE A 448 -7.13 -5.81 -25.64
C ILE A 448 -6.46 -6.83 -24.73
N ASP A 449 -7.24 -7.44 -23.83
CA ASP A 449 -6.80 -8.57 -23.02
C ASP A 449 -7.76 -9.75 -23.19
N LEU A 450 -7.28 -10.78 -23.85
CA LEU A 450 -7.98 -12.06 -24.10
C LEU A 450 -7.15 -13.23 -23.57
N SER A 451 -6.21 -12.94 -22.66
CA SER A 451 -5.29 -13.93 -22.12
C SER A 451 -6.02 -15.05 -21.34
N HIS A 452 -5.34 -16.16 -21.16
CA HIS A 452 -5.83 -17.29 -20.39
C HIS A 452 -7.23 -17.78 -20.81
N ASN A 453 -7.37 -18.05 -22.11
CA ASN A 453 -8.56 -18.62 -22.74
C ASN A 453 -8.19 -19.89 -23.54
N GLN A 454 -9.05 -20.34 -24.44
CA GLN A 454 -8.84 -21.49 -25.30
C GLN A 454 -8.91 -21.11 -26.80
N LEU A 455 -8.46 -19.86 -27.11
CA LEU A 455 -8.45 -19.33 -28.46
C LEU A 455 -7.41 -20.09 -29.32
N ARG A 456 -7.73 -20.30 -30.61
CA ARG A 456 -6.95 -21.12 -31.53
C ARG A 456 -6.68 -20.40 -32.84
N ASN A 457 -5.82 -21.03 -33.69
CA ASN A 457 -5.42 -20.55 -35.01
C ASN A 457 -4.60 -19.23 -34.96
N ALA A 458 -4.39 -18.64 -36.13
CA ALA A 458 -3.49 -17.51 -36.28
C ALA A 458 -4.10 -16.21 -35.76
N ILE A 459 -3.24 -15.30 -35.29
CA ILE A 459 -3.59 -13.93 -35.00
C ILE A 459 -3.88 -13.22 -36.33
N PRO A 460 -5.08 -12.62 -36.53
CA PRO A 460 -5.40 -11.88 -37.74
C PRO A 460 -4.48 -10.68 -37.95
N GLU A 461 -3.94 -10.51 -39.15
CA GLU A 461 -3.09 -9.36 -39.49
C GLU A 461 -3.80 -8.02 -39.29
N SER A 462 -5.13 -7.99 -39.44
CA SER A 462 -5.93 -6.77 -39.26
C SER A 462 -5.85 -6.17 -37.84
N ILE A 463 -5.64 -6.99 -36.78
CA ILE A 463 -5.48 -6.48 -35.42
C ILE A 463 -4.29 -5.52 -35.33
N MET A 464 -3.26 -5.76 -36.10
CA MET A 464 -2.05 -4.93 -36.13
C MET A 464 -2.29 -3.54 -36.77
N THR A 465 -3.45 -3.28 -37.34
CA THR A 465 -3.83 -1.97 -37.89
C THR A 465 -4.52 -1.06 -36.88
N ILE A 466 -4.72 -1.49 -35.63
CA ILE A 466 -5.33 -0.68 -34.57
C ILE A 466 -4.28 0.27 -34.02
N GLU A 467 -4.19 1.47 -34.58
CA GLU A 467 -3.10 2.43 -34.33
C GLU A 467 -3.02 2.90 -32.87
N ASN A 468 -4.16 2.94 -32.15
CA ASN A 468 -4.22 3.42 -30.77
C ASN A 468 -3.85 2.35 -29.73
N LEU A 469 -3.63 1.09 -30.14
CA LEU A 469 -3.40 -0.01 -29.23
C LEU A 469 -2.08 0.16 -28.46
N GLN A 470 -2.19 0.14 -27.15
CA GLN A 470 -1.08 0.28 -26.20
C GLN A 470 -0.76 -1.04 -25.48
N TRP A 471 -1.77 -1.87 -25.28
CA TRP A 471 -1.64 -3.16 -24.61
C TRP A 471 -2.41 -4.24 -25.41
N LEU A 472 -1.69 -5.24 -25.85
CA LEU A 472 -2.24 -6.46 -26.47
C LEU A 472 -1.76 -7.66 -25.65
N ASP A 473 -2.70 -8.33 -25.00
CA ASP A 473 -2.45 -9.55 -24.25
C ASP A 473 -3.28 -10.70 -24.81
N LEU A 474 -2.60 -11.67 -25.37
CA LEU A 474 -3.16 -12.90 -25.91
C LEU A 474 -2.50 -14.14 -25.29
N SER A 475 -1.79 -13.94 -24.18
CA SER A 475 -1.03 -15.00 -23.49
C SER A 475 -1.94 -16.14 -22.99
N GLY A 476 -1.37 -17.30 -22.73
CA GLY A 476 -2.11 -18.43 -22.15
C GLY A 476 -3.27 -18.93 -23.00
N ASN A 477 -3.07 -19.06 -24.31
CA ASN A 477 -4.06 -19.57 -25.27
C ASN A 477 -3.48 -20.76 -26.09
N SER A 478 -4.16 -21.16 -27.15
CA SER A 478 -3.68 -22.16 -28.12
C SER A 478 -3.49 -21.52 -29.51
N LEU A 479 -3.11 -20.26 -29.56
CA LEU A 479 -2.89 -19.52 -30.81
C LEU A 479 -1.66 -20.10 -31.54
N SER A 480 -1.78 -20.25 -32.85
CA SER A 480 -0.76 -20.86 -33.70
C SER A 480 -0.44 -19.97 -34.92
N GLY A 481 0.35 -20.48 -35.86
CA GLY A 481 0.79 -19.67 -36.99
C GLY A 481 1.97 -18.77 -36.63
N PHE A 482 2.09 -17.63 -37.30
CA PHE A 482 3.22 -16.73 -37.19
C PHE A 482 2.82 -15.44 -36.46
N ILE A 483 3.80 -14.76 -35.84
CA ILE A 483 3.60 -13.34 -35.47
C ILE A 483 3.38 -12.57 -36.76
N PRO A 484 2.26 -11.83 -36.89
CA PRO A 484 1.97 -11.11 -38.14
C PRO A 484 3.11 -10.16 -38.58
N SER A 485 3.45 -10.18 -39.84
CA SER A 485 4.59 -9.38 -40.38
C SER A 485 4.35 -7.87 -40.24
N ASN A 486 3.08 -7.45 -40.24
CA ASN A 486 2.65 -6.07 -40.08
C ASN A 486 2.52 -5.61 -38.63
N THR A 487 2.98 -6.38 -37.64
CA THR A 487 3.03 -5.99 -36.21
C THR A 487 3.70 -4.62 -36.03
N ALA A 488 4.63 -4.25 -36.91
CA ALA A 488 5.29 -2.96 -36.95
C ALA A 488 4.33 -1.73 -37.08
N LEU A 489 3.06 -1.95 -37.42
CA LEU A 489 2.05 -0.88 -37.52
C LEU A 489 1.52 -0.44 -36.14
N LEU A 490 1.68 -1.25 -35.09
CA LEU A 490 1.28 -0.94 -33.73
C LEU A 490 2.22 0.08 -33.06
N ARG A 491 2.33 1.28 -33.62
CA ARG A 491 3.33 2.27 -33.19
C ARG A 491 3.18 2.75 -31.75
N ASN A 492 1.98 2.65 -31.18
CA ASN A 492 1.68 3.08 -29.83
C ASN A 492 1.76 1.95 -28.79
N ILE A 493 2.07 0.72 -29.21
CA ILE A 493 2.13 -0.44 -28.32
C ILE A 493 3.23 -0.26 -27.27
N VAL A 494 2.85 -0.49 -26.01
CA VAL A 494 3.72 -0.47 -24.82
C VAL A 494 3.95 -1.87 -24.32
N LYS A 495 2.89 -2.72 -24.35
CA LYS A 495 2.93 -4.09 -23.88
C LYS A 495 2.41 -5.06 -24.95
N LEU A 496 3.22 -6.05 -25.29
CA LEU A 496 2.86 -7.10 -26.21
C LEU A 496 3.15 -8.46 -25.56
N PHE A 497 2.09 -9.15 -25.15
CA PHE A 497 2.12 -10.41 -24.41
C PHE A 497 1.50 -11.51 -25.26
N LEU A 498 2.32 -12.44 -25.70
CA LEU A 498 1.94 -13.59 -26.54
C LEU A 498 2.46 -14.92 -25.95
N GLU A 499 2.97 -14.89 -24.72
CA GLU A 499 3.54 -16.04 -24.06
C GLU A 499 2.52 -17.18 -23.85
N SER A 500 3.02 -18.40 -23.67
CA SER A 500 2.22 -19.60 -23.43
C SER A 500 1.17 -19.83 -24.53
N ASN A 501 1.65 -20.01 -25.77
CA ASN A 501 0.85 -20.28 -26.97
C ASN A 501 1.56 -21.32 -27.88
N GLU A 502 1.04 -21.55 -29.09
CA GLU A 502 1.64 -22.42 -30.12
C GLU A 502 2.22 -21.61 -31.28
N ILE A 503 2.59 -20.35 -31.08
CA ILE A 503 3.08 -19.45 -32.14
C ILE A 503 4.44 -19.92 -32.61
N SER A 504 4.61 -19.97 -33.92
CA SER A 504 5.81 -20.54 -34.59
C SER A 504 6.46 -19.51 -35.54
N GLY A 505 7.54 -19.93 -36.19
CA GLY A 505 8.27 -19.10 -37.16
C GLY A 505 9.21 -18.10 -36.50
N SER A 506 9.61 -17.09 -37.23
CA SER A 506 10.60 -16.11 -36.76
C SER A 506 9.98 -14.84 -36.16
N ILE A 507 10.72 -14.18 -35.28
CA ILE A 507 10.38 -12.84 -34.80
C ILE A 507 10.54 -11.85 -36.00
N PRO A 508 9.49 -11.04 -36.33
CA PRO A 508 9.54 -10.13 -37.48
C PRO A 508 10.64 -9.05 -37.33
N LYS A 509 11.38 -8.82 -38.40
CA LYS A 509 12.48 -7.83 -38.40
C LYS A 509 12.00 -6.40 -38.18
N ASP A 510 10.77 -6.10 -38.61
CA ASP A 510 10.22 -4.76 -38.59
C ASP A 510 9.65 -4.37 -37.23
N MET A 511 9.69 -5.27 -36.22
CA MET A 511 9.34 -4.95 -34.83
C MET A 511 10.16 -3.79 -34.27
N ARG A 512 11.33 -3.46 -34.81
CA ARG A 512 12.11 -2.26 -34.49
C ARG A 512 11.32 -0.94 -34.56
N ASN A 513 10.23 -0.91 -35.32
CA ASN A 513 9.39 0.27 -35.47
C ASN A 513 8.46 0.52 -34.25
N LEU A 514 8.39 -0.44 -33.29
CA LEU A 514 7.61 -0.36 -32.06
C LEU A 514 8.34 0.47 -31.00
N THR A 515 8.61 1.74 -31.30
CA THR A 515 9.48 2.63 -30.49
C THR A 515 8.95 2.93 -29.08
N ASN A 516 7.69 2.57 -28.78
CA ASN A 516 7.10 2.73 -27.46
C ASN A 516 7.05 1.43 -26.65
N LEU A 517 7.52 0.32 -27.24
CA LEU A 517 7.44 -0.99 -26.58
C LEU A 517 8.36 -1.06 -25.35
N GLU A 518 7.76 -1.34 -24.21
CA GLU A 518 8.46 -1.49 -22.92
C GLU A 518 8.50 -2.97 -22.47
N HIS A 519 7.46 -3.75 -22.78
CA HIS A 519 7.36 -5.14 -22.38
C HIS A 519 7.06 -6.02 -23.59
N LEU A 520 7.95 -6.95 -23.89
CA LEU A 520 7.80 -7.97 -24.93
C LEU A 520 7.94 -9.36 -24.30
N LEU A 521 6.81 -10.08 -24.18
CA LEU A 521 6.77 -11.42 -23.62
C LEU A 521 6.32 -12.41 -24.71
N LEU A 522 7.22 -13.30 -25.14
CA LEU A 522 7.00 -14.30 -26.19
C LEU A 522 7.38 -15.71 -25.69
N SER A 523 7.58 -15.87 -24.37
CA SER A 523 8.02 -17.13 -23.78
C SER A 523 7.02 -18.26 -23.99
N ASP A 524 7.48 -19.51 -23.86
CA ASP A 524 6.65 -20.70 -23.94
C ASP A 524 5.82 -20.75 -25.24
N ASN A 525 6.54 -20.76 -26.39
CA ASN A 525 6.01 -20.81 -27.73
C ASN A 525 6.84 -21.75 -28.61
N LYS A 526 6.58 -21.80 -29.91
CA LYS A 526 7.31 -22.61 -30.90
C LYS A 526 8.13 -21.74 -31.85
N LEU A 527 8.61 -20.58 -31.41
CA LEU A 527 9.40 -19.64 -32.22
C LEU A 527 10.74 -20.26 -32.60
N THR A 528 11.14 -20.04 -33.85
CA THR A 528 12.36 -20.62 -34.45
C THR A 528 13.23 -19.51 -35.05
N SER A 529 14.39 -19.90 -35.63
CA SER A 529 15.34 -19.00 -36.28
C SER A 529 16.13 -18.11 -35.27
N THR A 530 16.83 -17.14 -35.79
CA THR A 530 17.67 -16.22 -34.99
C THR A 530 16.88 -14.98 -34.55
N ILE A 531 17.27 -14.39 -33.40
CA ILE A 531 16.73 -13.08 -33.03
C ILE A 531 17.22 -12.04 -34.06
N PRO A 532 16.34 -11.24 -34.67
CA PRO A 532 16.77 -10.18 -35.55
C PRO A 532 17.54 -9.10 -34.77
N PRO A 533 18.75 -8.68 -35.19
CA PRO A 533 19.51 -7.64 -34.47
C PRO A 533 18.73 -6.34 -34.26
N SER A 534 17.82 -6.03 -35.18
CA SER A 534 16.98 -4.86 -35.15
C SER A 534 16.04 -4.81 -33.91
N LEU A 535 15.74 -5.94 -33.27
CA LEU A 535 14.96 -5.99 -32.02
C LEU A 535 15.66 -5.26 -30.87
N PHE A 536 16.97 -5.34 -30.82
CA PHE A 536 17.78 -4.74 -29.77
C PHE A 536 17.96 -3.22 -29.90
N HIS A 537 17.33 -2.60 -30.94
CA HIS A 537 17.29 -1.14 -31.13
C HIS A 537 15.98 -0.51 -30.58
N LEU A 538 15.22 -1.27 -29.78
CA LEU A 538 14.05 -0.77 -29.07
C LEU A 538 14.47 -0.11 -27.74
N ASP A 539 14.69 1.18 -27.76
CA ASP A 539 15.33 1.94 -26.68
C ASP A 539 14.54 1.91 -25.35
N LYS A 540 13.24 1.65 -25.41
CA LYS A 540 12.36 1.68 -24.22
C LYS A 540 12.10 0.31 -23.59
N ILE A 541 12.62 -0.78 -24.14
CA ILE A 541 12.40 -2.11 -23.58
C ILE A 541 12.93 -2.18 -22.15
N VAL A 542 12.03 -2.51 -21.22
CA VAL A 542 12.28 -2.74 -19.79
C VAL A 542 12.30 -4.25 -19.49
N ARG A 543 11.41 -5.02 -20.13
CA ARG A 543 11.34 -6.48 -19.96
C ARG A 543 11.27 -7.18 -21.30
N LEU A 544 12.18 -8.13 -21.49
CA LEU A 544 12.25 -9.02 -22.65
C LEU A 544 12.27 -10.46 -22.16
N ASP A 545 11.25 -11.24 -22.52
CA ASP A 545 11.15 -12.65 -22.23
C ASP A 545 10.90 -13.46 -23.52
N LEU A 546 11.91 -14.21 -23.94
CA LEU A 546 11.89 -15.10 -25.11
C LEU A 546 12.12 -16.55 -24.70
N SER A 547 12.06 -16.87 -23.41
CA SER A 547 12.37 -18.19 -22.87
C SER A 547 11.46 -19.28 -23.41
N ARG A 548 11.90 -20.54 -23.29
CA ARG A 548 11.11 -21.73 -23.71
C ARG A 548 10.60 -21.64 -25.14
N ASN A 549 11.53 -21.52 -26.08
CA ASN A 549 11.28 -21.50 -27.51
C ASN A 549 12.33 -22.36 -28.25
N PHE A 550 12.31 -22.36 -29.58
CA PHE A 550 13.30 -23.05 -30.42
C PHE A 550 14.23 -22.02 -31.13
N LEU A 551 14.41 -20.83 -30.54
CA LEU A 551 15.28 -19.81 -31.07
C LEU A 551 16.73 -20.31 -31.10
N SER A 552 17.48 -19.95 -32.14
CA SER A 552 18.82 -20.51 -32.37
C SER A 552 19.84 -19.45 -32.81
N GLY A 553 21.08 -19.87 -33.03
CA GLY A 553 22.17 -19.02 -33.46
C GLY A 553 22.83 -18.26 -32.33
N ALA A 554 23.74 -17.35 -32.69
CA ALA A 554 24.46 -16.54 -31.71
C ALA A 554 23.64 -15.31 -31.32
N LEU A 555 23.73 -14.92 -30.05
CA LEU A 555 23.13 -13.68 -29.58
C LEU A 555 23.87 -12.48 -30.21
N PRO A 556 23.17 -11.58 -30.92
CA PRO A 556 23.80 -10.43 -31.59
C PRO A 556 24.50 -9.47 -30.61
N VAL A 557 25.58 -8.84 -31.08
CA VAL A 557 26.31 -7.82 -30.28
C VAL A 557 25.45 -6.59 -30.01
N ASP A 558 24.42 -6.38 -30.83
CA ASP A 558 23.43 -5.29 -30.69
C ASP A 558 22.63 -5.38 -29.37
N VAL A 559 22.64 -6.51 -28.67
CA VAL A 559 21.97 -6.68 -27.36
C VAL A 559 22.35 -5.56 -26.37
N GLY A 560 23.56 -5.01 -26.48
CA GLY A 560 24.02 -3.91 -25.65
C GLY A 560 23.35 -2.55 -25.88
N TYR A 561 22.47 -2.43 -26.87
CA TYR A 561 21.71 -1.18 -27.12
C TYR A 561 20.45 -1.05 -26.25
N LEU A 562 19.96 -2.10 -25.60
CA LEU A 562 18.79 -2.07 -24.72
C LEU A 562 19.07 -1.38 -23.38
N LYS A 563 19.31 -0.07 -23.40
CA LYS A 563 19.80 0.69 -22.23
C LYS A 563 18.86 0.72 -21.01
N GLN A 564 17.54 0.51 -21.22
CA GLN A 564 16.52 0.57 -20.15
C GLN A 564 16.13 -0.82 -19.62
N ILE A 565 16.67 -1.88 -20.19
CA ILE A 565 16.28 -3.24 -19.83
C ILE A 565 16.64 -3.54 -18.37
N THR A 566 15.66 -4.05 -17.64
CA THR A 566 15.81 -4.51 -16.24
C THR A 566 15.72 -6.03 -16.12
N ILE A 567 14.92 -6.68 -16.94
CA ILE A 567 14.71 -8.13 -16.93
C ILE A 567 14.91 -8.68 -18.36
N MET A 568 15.81 -9.63 -18.50
CA MET A 568 16.05 -10.35 -19.75
C MET A 568 16.06 -11.85 -19.47
N ASP A 569 15.11 -12.58 -20.05
CA ASP A 569 15.05 -14.04 -20.00
C ASP A 569 15.12 -14.63 -21.42
N LEU A 570 16.16 -15.38 -21.70
CA LEU A 570 16.41 -16.08 -22.97
C LEU A 570 16.59 -17.60 -22.74
N SER A 571 16.22 -18.09 -21.57
CA SER A 571 16.44 -19.47 -21.13
C SER A 571 15.67 -20.47 -22.00
N ASP A 572 16.09 -21.73 -21.93
CA ASP A 572 15.43 -22.87 -22.57
C ASP A 572 15.17 -22.61 -24.08
N ASN A 573 16.29 -22.45 -24.79
CA ASN A 573 16.33 -22.23 -26.23
C ASN A 573 17.51 -22.99 -26.88
N HIS A 574 17.77 -22.75 -28.14
CA HIS A 574 18.91 -23.34 -28.87
C HIS A 574 19.98 -22.30 -29.21
N PHE A 575 20.10 -21.24 -28.41
CA PHE A 575 21.16 -20.26 -28.61
C PHE A 575 22.53 -20.92 -28.48
N SER A 576 23.48 -20.44 -29.24
CA SER A 576 24.85 -20.97 -29.26
C SER A 576 25.86 -19.81 -29.41
N GLY A 577 27.13 -20.16 -29.43
CA GLY A 577 28.16 -19.12 -29.53
C GLY A 577 28.61 -18.59 -28.18
N ARG A 578 29.34 -17.49 -28.21
CA ARG A 578 29.82 -16.78 -27.02
C ARG A 578 28.75 -15.85 -26.51
N ILE A 579 28.69 -15.65 -25.20
CA ILE A 579 27.89 -14.58 -24.63
C ILE A 579 28.52 -13.23 -25.05
N PRO A 580 27.75 -12.33 -25.70
CA PRO A 580 28.32 -11.07 -26.19
C PRO A 580 28.86 -10.17 -25.08
N TYR A 581 30.03 -9.62 -25.29
CA TYR A 581 30.63 -8.64 -24.39
C TYR A 581 29.73 -7.42 -24.16
N SER A 582 28.91 -7.04 -25.14
CA SER A 582 28.00 -5.89 -25.09
C SER A 582 26.91 -6.01 -24.02
N ILE A 583 26.57 -7.20 -23.50
CA ILE A 583 25.66 -7.35 -22.38
C ILE A 583 26.12 -6.53 -21.15
N GLY A 584 27.44 -6.41 -20.94
CA GLY A 584 27.98 -5.58 -19.87
C GLY A 584 27.70 -4.07 -19.99
N GLN A 585 27.05 -3.62 -21.08
CA GLN A 585 26.60 -2.23 -21.25
C GLN A 585 25.19 -1.98 -20.68
N LEU A 586 24.49 -3.02 -20.26
CA LEU A 586 23.11 -2.98 -19.77
C LEU A 586 23.07 -2.64 -18.26
N GLN A 587 23.44 -1.42 -17.91
CA GLN A 587 23.67 -0.99 -16.51
C GLN A 587 22.41 -1.07 -15.63
N MET A 588 21.21 -1.04 -16.23
CA MET A 588 19.93 -1.14 -15.52
C MET A 588 19.49 -2.59 -15.27
N LEU A 589 20.23 -3.57 -15.81
CA LEU A 589 19.86 -4.98 -15.75
C LEU A 589 19.94 -5.51 -14.31
N THR A 590 18.81 -6.01 -13.83
CA THR A 590 18.68 -6.62 -12.50
C THR A 590 18.53 -8.13 -12.57
N HIS A 591 17.92 -8.67 -13.62
CA HIS A 591 17.68 -10.10 -13.80
C HIS A 591 18.15 -10.53 -15.20
N LEU A 592 19.09 -11.49 -15.25
CA LEU A 592 19.55 -12.10 -16.48
C LEU A 592 19.47 -13.61 -16.36
N ASN A 593 18.67 -14.20 -17.24
CA ASN A 593 18.55 -15.66 -17.37
C ASN A 593 18.94 -16.10 -18.80
N LEU A 594 20.01 -16.86 -18.92
CA LEU A 594 20.53 -17.46 -20.17
C LEU A 594 20.59 -18.99 -20.05
N SER A 595 19.99 -19.58 -19.02
CA SER A 595 20.11 -21.00 -18.71
C SER A 595 19.53 -21.90 -19.81
N ALA A 596 19.87 -23.19 -19.80
CA ALA A 596 19.39 -24.19 -20.74
C ALA A 596 19.54 -23.78 -22.21
N ASN A 597 20.79 -23.50 -22.61
CA ASN A 597 21.16 -23.13 -23.97
C ASN A 597 22.48 -23.81 -24.38
N GLY A 598 23.03 -23.45 -25.52
CA GLY A 598 24.30 -23.93 -26.05
C GLY A 598 25.45 -22.93 -25.97
N PHE A 599 25.40 -21.96 -25.06
CA PHE A 599 26.49 -20.97 -24.90
C PHE A 599 27.78 -21.65 -24.47
N TYR A 600 28.91 -21.19 -25.02
CA TYR A 600 30.24 -21.70 -24.70
C TYR A 600 31.24 -20.57 -24.51
N ASP A 601 32.50 -20.90 -24.18
CA ASP A 601 33.55 -19.98 -23.80
C ASP A 601 33.38 -19.43 -22.36
N SER A 602 34.13 -18.42 -21.98
CA SER A 602 34.11 -17.88 -20.63
C SER A 602 32.97 -16.87 -20.39
N VAL A 603 32.60 -16.67 -19.12
CA VAL A 603 31.78 -15.54 -18.71
C VAL A 603 32.51 -14.25 -19.07
N PRO A 604 31.88 -13.31 -19.80
CA PRO A 604 32.53 -12.07 -20.22
C PRO A 604 32.98 -11.20 -19.05
N ASP A 605 34.18 -10.65 -19.11
CA ASP A 605 34.67 -9.71 -18.08
C ASP A 605 33.82 -8.45 -17.96
N SER A 606 33.13 -8.08 -19.05
CA SER A 606 32.22 -6.93 -19.07
C SER A 606 31.02 -7.07 -18.13
N PHE A 607 30.68 -8.28 -17.69
CA PHE A 607 29.61 -8.48 -16.68
C PHE A 607 29.96 -7.79 -15.36
N GLY A 608 31.25 -7.53 -15.09
CA GLY A 608 31.68 -6.71 -13.97
C GLY A 608 31.08 -5.30 -13.92
N ASN A 609 30.56 -4.80 -15.05
CA ASN A 609 29.88 -3.50 -15.12
C ASN A 609 28.41 -3.56 -14.70
N LEU A 610 27.83 -4.75 -14.54
CA LEU A 610 26.41 -4.96 -14.19
C LEU A 610 26.22 -4.85 -12.66
N THR A 611 26.58 -3.73 -12.08
CA THR A 611 26.60 -3.52 -10.62
C THR A 611 25.21 -3.57 -9.97
N GLY A 612 24.12 -3.43 -10.76
CA GLY A 612 22.73 -3.55 -10.32
C GLY A 612 22.16 -4.97 -10.35
N LEU A 613 22.95 -5.96 -10.84
CA LEU A 613 22.46 -7.31 -11.04
C LEU A 613 22.07 -7.98 -9.71
N GLN A 614 20.86 -8.54 -9.66
CA GLN A 614 20.29 -9.24 -8.50
C GLN A 614 20.23 -10.75 -8.73
N THR A 615 19.89 -11.15 -9.96
CA THR A 615 19.78 -12.55 -10.35
C THR A 615 20.56 -12.82 -11.62
N LEU A 616 21.43 -13.83 -11.60
CA LEU A 616 22.14 -14.35 -12.77
C LEU A 616 21.97 -15.87 -12.83
N ASP A 617 21.32 -16.36 -13.87
CA ASP A 617 21.27 -17.79 -14.21
C ASP A 617 21.89 -18.04 -15.59
N ILE A 618 23.00 -18.77 -15.62
CA ILE A 618 23.67 -19.23 -16.84
C ILE A 618 23.87 -20.75 -16.80
N SER A 619 23.10 -21.44 -15.98
CA SER A 619 23.19 -22.90 -15.81
C SER A 619 22.83 -23.67 -17.09
N HIS A 620 23.13 -24.96 -17.11
CA HIS A 620 22.82 -25.83 -18.24
C HIS A 620 23.29 -25.29 -19.60
N ASN A 621 24.57 -24.96 -19.67
CA ASN A 621 25.25 -24.48 -20.86
C ASN A 621 26.58 -25.22 -21.08
N SER A 622 27.39 -24.78 -22.03
CA SER A 622 28.77 -25.27 -22.26
C SER A 622 29.84 -24.26 -21.88
N ILE A 623 29.50 -23.34 -20.93
CA ILE A 623 30.39 -22.27 -20.49
C ILE A 623 31.58 -22.86 -19.78
N SER A 624 32.77 -22.36 -20.12
CA SER A 624 34.07 -22.85 -19.63
C SER A 624 34.84 -21.71 -18.95
N GLY A 625 36.10 -21.98 -18.64
CA GLY A 625 36.96 -20.99 -17.95
C GLY A 625 36.73 -20.99 -16.44
N THR A 626 37.24 -19.98 -15.79
CA THR A 626 37.10 -19.81 -14.33
C THR A 626 35.92 -18.93 -13.97
N ILE A 627 35.38 -19.12 -12.76
CA ILE A 627 34.38 -18.21 -12.22
C ILE A 627 35.02 -16.86 -11.93
N PRO A 628 34.56 -15.76 -12.56
CA PRO A 628 35.18 -14.45 -12.37
C PRO A 628 35.03 -13.92 -10.95
N ASN A 629 36.09 -13.42 -10.37
CA ASN A 629 36.14 -12.90 -8.99
C ASN A 629 35.24 -11.66 -8.79
N TYR A 630 34.95 -10.88 -9.84
CA TYR A 630 34.07 -9.72 -9.71
C TYR A 630 32.64 -10.10 -9.29
N LEU A 631 32.15 -11.32 -9.56
CA LEU A 631 30.85 -11.79 -9.09
C LEU A 631 30.76 -11.85 -7.56
N ALA A 632 31.86 -12.10 -6.88
CA ALA A 632 31.92 -12.05 -5.43
C ALA A 632 31.85 -10.61 -4.86
N ASN A 633 32.14 -9.60 -5.68
CA ASN A 633 32.16 -8.20 -5.28
C ASN A 633 30.79 -7.50 -5.46
N PHE A 634 29.82 -8.15 -6.11
CA PHE A 634 28.48 -7.59 -6.30
C PHE A 634 27.73 -7.58 -4.98
N THR A 635 27.37 -6.39 -4.53
CA THR A 635 26.60 -6.19 -3.30
C THR A 635 25.10 -6.44 -3.48
N THR A 636 24.62 -6.39 -4.72
CA THR A 636 23.21 -6.55 -5.11
C THR A 636 22.85 -7.97 -5.53
N LEU A 637 23.84 -8.80 -5.88
CA LEU A 637 23.60 -10.15 -6.41
C LEU A 637 23.13 -11.09 -5.28
N VAL A 638 21.88 -11.48 -5.35
CA VAL A 638 21.20 -12.35 -4.38
C VAL A 638 21.17 -13.80 -4.87
N SER A 639 20.93 -14.01 -6.16
CA SER A 639 20.78 -15.34 -6.76
C SER A 639 21.80 -15.53 -7.89
N LEU A 640 22.58 -16.60 -7.80
CA LEU A 640 23.56 -16.97 -8.81
C LEU A 640 23.50 -18.47 -9.09
N ASN A 641 23.19 -18.86 -10.33
CA ASN A 641 23.17 -20.24 -10.77
C ASN A 641 24.18 -20.46 -11.93
N LEU A 642 25.20 -21.26 -11.68
CA LEU A 642 26.26 -21.61 -12.61
C LEU A 642 26.30 -23.12 -12.89
N SER A 643 25.32 -23.89 -12.37
CA SER A 643 25.33 -25.35 -12.41
C SER A 643 25.34 -25.90 -13.85
N PHE A 644 25.77 -27.14 -14.02
CA PHE A 644 25.77 -27.86 -15.30
C PHE A 644 26.44 -27.10 -16.45
N ASN A 645 27.72 -26.74 -16.23
CA ASN A 645 28.60 -26.09 -17.18
C ASN A 645 29.96 -26.83 -17.26
N LYS A 646 30.92 -26.21 -17.90
CA LYS A 646 32.33 -26.73 -18.00
C LYS A 646 33.28 -25.82 -17.25
N LEU A 647 32.82 -25.16 -16.21
CA LEU A 647 33.65 -24.27 -15.40
C LEU A 647 34.72 -25.04 -14.62
N HIS A 648 35.86 -24.40 -14.43
CA HIS A 648 37.00 -25.00 -13.72
C HIS A 648 37.70 -23.97 -12.85
N GLY A 649 38.63 -24.43 -12.01
CA GLY A 649 39.45 -23.58 -11.14
C GLY A 649 38.77 -23.30 -9.80
N GLN A 650 39.34 -22.36 -9.08
CA GLN A 650 38.95 -22.02 -7.71
C GLN A 650 37.62 -21.29 -7.68
N ILE A 651 36.70 -21.73 -6.82
CA ILE A 651 35.46 -21.03 -6.53
C ILE A 651 35.81 -19.75 -5.74
N PRO A 652 35.32 -18.56 -6.17
CA PRO A 652 35.54 -17.31 -5.45
C PRO A 652 34.98 -17.36 -4.02
N GLU A 653 35.60 -16.59 -3.11
CA GLU A 653 35.17 -16.46 -1.73
C GLU A 653 34.44 -15.10 -1.51
N GLY A 654 33.49 -15.06 -0.61
CA GLY A 654 32.74 -13.83 -0.27
C GLY A 654 31.54 -13.55 -1.18
N GLY A 655 30.84 -12.41 -0.94
CA GLY A 655 29.66 -12.01 -1.70
C GLY A 655 28.59 -13.12 -1.76
N VAL A 656 27.97 -13.31 -2.93
CA VAL A 656 26.98 -14.37 -3.17
C VAL A 656 27.54 -15.78 -2.91
N PHE A 657 28.86 -16.00 -3.09
CA PHE A 657 29.48 -17.31 -2.85
C PHE A 657 29.57 -17.68 -1.38
N ALA A 658 29.44 -16.74 -0.45
CA ALA A 658 29.44 -17.06 0.98
C ALA A 658 28.23 -17.93 1.36
N ASN A 659 27.10 -17.75 0.68
CA ASN A 659 25.83 -18.42 0.97
C ASN A 659 25.37 -19.39 -0.15
N ILE A 660 26.13 -19.51 -1.25
CA ILE A 660 25.77 -20.39 -2.38
C ILE A 660 25.72 -21.85 -1.91
N THR A 661 24.77 -22.61 -2.39
CA THR A 661 24.63 -24.04 -2.14
C THR A 661 25.20 -24.87 -3.28
N LEU A 662 25.48 -26.18 -3.03
CA LEU A 662 26.07 -27.07 -4.02
C LEU A 662 25.27 -27.12 -5.33
N GLN A 663 23.95 -27.13 -5.27
CA GLN A 663 23.05 -27.24 -6.44
C GLN A 663 23.29 -26.14 -7.49
N TYR A 664 23.76 -24.95 -7.08
CA TYR A 664 24.04 -23.85 -8.01
C TYR A 664 25.43 -23.90 -8.65
N LEU A 665 26.26 -24.85 -8.27
CA LEU A 665 27.60 -25.07 -8.80
C LEU A 665 27.82 -26.50 -9.33
N GLU A 666 26.90 -27.42 -9.03
CA GLU A 666 27.01 -28.81 -9.43
C GLU A 666 27.12 -28.99 -10.95
N GLY A 667 27.56 -30.16 -11.42
CA GLY A 667 27.76 -30.41 -12.86
C GLY A 667 28.99 -29.73 -13.47
N ASN A 668 29.82 -29.02 -12.69
CA ASN A 668 31.10 -28.42 -13.09
C ASN A 668 32.26 -29.23 -12.52
N SER A 669 32.70 -30.29 -13.20
CA SER A 669 33.72 -31.23 -12.70
C SER A 669 35.11 -30.64 -12.50
N GLY A 670 35.37 -29.45 -13.05
CA GLY A 670 36.66 -28.76 -12.96
C GLY A 670 36.80 -27.78 -11.79
N LEU A 671 35.75 -27.56 -10.99
CA LEU A 671 35.75 -26.64 -9.86
C LEU A 671 36.48 -27.22 -8.65
N CYS A 672 37.12 -26.35 -7.85
CA CYS A 672 37.87 -26.73 -6.66
C CYS A 672 37.84 -25.62 -5.59
N GLY A 673 38.25 -25.93 -4.36
CA GLY A 673 38.55 -24.95 -3.31
C GLY A 673 37.45 -24.69 -2.28
N ALA A 674 36.19 -25.02 -2.53
CA ALA A 674 35.10 -24.82 -1.57
C ALA A 674 34.80 -26.12 -0.81
N ALA A 675 35.62 -26.46 0.18
CA ALA A 675 35.48 -27.70 0.97
C ALA A 675 34.12 -27.83 1.65
N ARG A 676 33.50 -26.73 2.07
CA ARG A 676 32.12 -26.72 2.67
C ARG A 676 31.03 -27.25 1.73
N LEU A 677 31.28 -27.18 0.41
CA LEU A 677 30.36 -27.65 -0.63
C LEU A 677 30.78 -29.01 -1.21
N GLY A 678 31.83 -29.64 -0.66
CA GLY A 678 32.32 -30.97 -1.12
C GLY A 678 33.22 -30.91 -2.36
N PHE A 679 33.68 -29.77 -2.83
CA PHE A 679 34.60 -29.68 -3.93
C PHE A 679 36.04 -30.02 -3.50
N PRO A 680 36.84 -30.67 -4.38
CA PRO A 680 38.23 -31.04 -4.06
C PRO A 680 39.10 -29.80 -3.82
N PRO A 681 40.16 -29.90 -3.02
CA PRO A 681 41.13 -28.84 -2.88
C PRO A 681 41.82 -28.56 -4.24
N CYS A 682 42.08 -27.29 -4.53
CA CYS A 682 42.76 -26.89 -5.76
C CYS A 682 44.17 -27.46 -5.78
N GLN A 683 44.55 -28.20 -6.85
CA GLN A 683 45.93 -28.67 -7.04
C GLN A 683 46.83 -27.46 -7.34
N THR A 684 47.77 -27.15 -6.47
CA THR A 684 48.81 -26.17 -6.71
C THR A 684 49.84 -26.76 -7.68
N THR A 685 49.60 -26.59 -8.98
CA THR A 685 50.69 -26.76 -9.95
C THR A 685 51.65 -25.56 -9.76
N SER A 686 52.81 -25.84 -9.22
CA SER A 686 53.85 -24.83 -9.10
C SER A 686 54.34 -24.43 -10.50
N PRO A 687 54.17 -23.23 -10.96
CA PRO A 687 54.86 -22.74 -12.16
C PRO A 687 56.26 -22.36 -11.78
N ASN A 688 57.16 -22.80 -12.60
CA ASN A 688 58.58 -22.54 -12.54
C ASN A 688 58.88 -21.01 -12.51
N ARG A 689 59.75 -20.65 -11.59
CA ARG A 689 60.39 -19.36 -11.30
C ARG A 689 60.63 -18.47 -12.51
N ASN A 690 60.07 -17.25 -12.54
CA ASN A 690 60.78 -15.97 -12.68
C ASN A 690 59.79 -14.83 -12.85
N ASN A 691 59.51 -14.10 -11.80
CA ASN A 691 59.23 -12.68 -11.70
C ASN A 691 58.60 -12.37 -10.32
N GLY A 692 59.36 -12.58 -9.28
CA GLY A 692 58.90 -12.37 -7.92
C GLY A 692 59.58 -11.14 -7.26
N HIS A 693 59.14 -9.94 -7.60
CA HIS A 693 59.56 -8.79 -6.77
C HIS A 693 58.43 -7.76 -6.52
N MET A 694 57.31 -7.77 -7.23
CA MET A 694 56.21 -6.81 -6.96
C MET A 694 55.10 -7.38 -6.06
N LEU A 695 54.85 -8.67 -6.09
CA LEU A 695 53.71 -9.27 -5.35
C LEU A 695 53.99 -9.50 -3.86
N LYS A 696 55.26 -9.48 -3.44
CA LYS A 696 55.66 -9.71 -2.04
C LYS A 696 55.34 -8.59 -1.07
N TYR A 697 55.00 -7.40 -1.55
CA TYR A 697 54.69 -6.24 -0.70
C TYR A 697 53.24 -5.82 -0.71
N LEU A 698 52.40 -6.26 -1.68
CA LEU A 698 50.96 -5.95 -1.73
C LEU A 698 50.11 -6.90 -0.86
N LEU A 699 50.43 -8.19 -0.82
CA LEU A 699 49.69 -9.17 -0.02
C LEU A 699 49.76 -8.90 1.50
N PRO A 700 50.94 -8.62 2.07
CA PRO A 700 51.00 -8.28 3.51
C PRO A 700 50.29 -7.00 3.87
N THR A 701 50.23 -6.00 2.99
CA THR A 701 49.54 -4.73 3.28
C THR A 701 48.04 -4.88 3.27
N ILE A 702 47.45 -5.69 2.39
CA ILE A 702 46.00 -5.97 2.37
C ILE A 702 45.61 -6.79 3.60
N ILE A 703 46.39 -7.81 3.97
CA ILE A 703 46.12 -8.62 5.18
C ILE A 703 46.26 -7.75 6.44
N ILE A 704 47.21 -6.83 6.48
CA ILE A 704 47.40 -5.90 7.60
C ILE A 704 46.21 -4.92 7.67
N VAL A 705 45.71 -4.38 6.56
CA VAL A 705 44.57 -3.46 6.55
C VAL A 705 43.29 -4.17 6.96
N VAL A 706 43.01 -5.37 6.46
CA VAL A 706 41.85 -6.19 6.88
C VAL A 706 41.98 -6.58 8.35
N GLY A 707 43.17 -6.97 8.81
CA GLY A 707 43.43 -7.25 10.21
C GLY A 707 43.27 -6.02 11.11
N ILE A 708 43.69 -4.84 10.67
CA ILE A 708 43.50 -3.57 11.40
C ILE A 708 42.02 -3.22 11.50
N VAL A 709 41.23 -3.35 10.43
CA VAL A 709 39.80 -3.09 10.43
C VAL A 709 39.07 -4.07 11.36
N ALA A 710 39.39 -5.35 11.32
CA ALA A 710 38.85 -6.34 12.22
C ALA A 710 39.22 -6.09 13.69
N CYS A 711 40.49 -5.70 13.95
CA CYS A 711 40.95 -5.29 15.27
C CYS A 711 40.29 -4.00 15.76
N CYS A 712 40.07 -3.02 14.88
CA CYS A 712 39.35 -1.77 15.23
C CYS A 712 37.90 -2.05 15.60
N LEU A 713 37.20 -2.93 14.86
CA LEU A 713 35.82 -3.32 15.18
C LEU A 713 35.74 -4.08 16.49
N LEU A 714 36.62 -5.03 16.74
CA LEU A 714 36.69 -5.76 18.00
C LEU A 714 37.01 -4.82 19.17
N GLN A 715 37.93 -3.90 18.98
CA GLN A 715 38.33 -2.91 19.98
C GLN A 715 37.17 -1.92 20.29
N GLU A 716 36.36 -1.58 19.30
CA GLU A 716 35.14 -0.80 19.46
C GLU A 716 34.12 -1.57 20.31
N LEU A 717 33.88 -2.86 20.05
CA LEU A 717 32.95 -3.68 20.81
C LEU A 717 33.44 -3.91 22.25
N LEU A 718 34.73 -4.12 22.47
CA LEU A 718 35.36 -4.21 23.82
C LEU A 718 35.14 -2.91 24.60
N ARG A 719 35.43 -1.75 24.00
CA ARG A 719 35.17 -0.45 24.62
C ARG A 719 33.71 -0.20 24.90
N ALA A 720 32.82 -0.56 23.94
CA ALA A 720 31.38 -0.36 24.05
C ALA A 720 30.75 -1.14 25.21
N THR A 721 31.33 -2.28 25.59
CA THR A 721 30.81 -3.20 26.62
C THR A 721 31.63 -3.24 27.91
N ASP A 722 32.60 -2.33 28.05
CA ASP A 722 33.58 -2.32 29.14
C ASP A 722 34.23 -3.70 29.32
N ASP A 723 34.86 -4.15 28.24
CA ASP A 723 35.55 -5.45 28.14
C ASP A 723 34.65 -6.69 28.39
N PHE A 724 33.38 -6.61 27.93
CA PHE A 724 32.32 -7.62 28.18
C PHE A 724 32.10 -7.87 29.66
N SER A 725 32.10 -6.81 30.46
CA SER A 725 31.92 -6.91 31.92
C SER A 725 30.53 -7.48 32.29
N ASP A 726 30.45 -8.15 33.40
CA ASP A 726 29.19 -8.70 33.92
C ASP A 726 28.18 -7.57 34.24
N ASP A 727 28.61 -6.36 34.52
CA ASP A 727 27.75 -5.20 34.77
C ASP A 727 27.04 -4.73 33.48
N SER A 728 27.62 -5.01 32.31
CA SER A 728 27.02 -4.73 31.00
C SER A 728 26.17 -5.88 30.46
N MET A 729 26.12 -7.03 31.14
CA MET A 729 25.42 -8.23 30.70
C MET A 729 23.90 -8.08 30.81
N LEU A 730 23.18 -8.26 29.70
CA LEU A 730 21.71 -8.22 29.62
C LEU A 730 21.10 -9.61 29.84
N GLY A 731 21.85 -10.68 29.49
CA GLY A 731 21.37 -12.03 29.64
C GLY A 731 22.32 -13.07 29.05
N PHE A 732 22.10 -14.33 29.38
CA PHE A 732 22.82 -15.47 28.81
C PHE A 732 21.84 -16.54 28.33
N GLY A 733 22.20 -17.26 27.28
CA GLY A 733 21.42 -18.36 26.71
C GLY A 733 22.29 -19.52 26.24
N SER A 734 21.67 -20.56 25.71
CA SER A 734 22.34 -21.78 25.20
C SER A 734 23.39 -21.50 24.10
N PHE A 735 23.28 -20.40 23.41
CA PHE A 735 24.11 -20.09 22.24
C PHE A 735 25.10 -18.93 22.47
N GLY A 736 24.97 -18.16 23.58
CA GLY A 736 25.87 -17.03 23.83
C GLY A 736 25.44 -16.12 24.95
N LYS A 737 26.22 -15.06 25.17
CA LYS A 737 25.94 -13.98 26.12
C LYS A 737 25.55 -12.70 25.38
N VAL A 738 24.60 -11.93 25.93
CA VAL A 738 24.13 -10.65 25.38
C VAL A 738 24.56 -9.53 26.31
N PHE A 739 25.22 -8.50 25.77
CA PHE A 739 25.74 -7.35 26.49
C PHE A 739 25.10 -6.05 25.97
N ARG A 740 24.91 -5.08 26.86
CA ARG A 740 24.58 -3.71 26.49
C ARG A 740 25.85 -2.95 26.14
N GLY A 741 25.94 -2.38 24.93
CA GLY A 741 27.08 -1.60 24.50
C GLY A 741 26.69 -0.18 24.14
N ARG A 742 27.61 0.78 24.33
CA ARG A 742 27.50 2.13 23.80
C ARG A 742 28.64 2.38 22.82
N LEU A 743 28.29 2.46 21.52
CA LEU A 743 29.26 2.73 20.46
C LEU A 743 29.82 4.14 20.54
N SER A 744 30.95 4.39 19.88
CA SER A 744 31.63 5.70 19.84
C SER A 744 30.75 6.83 19.28
N ASN A 745 29.78 6.52 18.41
CA ASN A 745 28.80 7.47 17.89
C ASN A 745 27.65 7.79 18.86
N GLY A 746 27.69 7.24 20.09
CA GLY A 746 26.68 7.43 21.13
C GLY A 746 25.48 6.48 21.06
N MET A 747 25.35 5.65 20.03
CA MET A 747 24.25 4.68 19.87
C MET A 747 24.36 3.57 20.90
N VAL A 748 23.24 3.25 21.56
CA VAL A 748 23.14 2.10 22.48
C VAL A 748 22.67 0.89 21.68
N VAL A 749 23.38 -0.23 21.85
CA VAL A 749 23.18 -1.49 21.09
C VAL A 749 23.16 -2.69 22.03
N ALA A 750 22.55 -3.79 21.57
CA ALA A 750 22.70 -5.10 22.19
C ALA A 750 23.71 -5.93 21.40
N ILE A 751 24.72 -6.50 22.08
CA ILE A 751 25.80 -7.24 21.46
C ILE A 751 25.72 -8.69 21.93
N LYS A 752 25.30 -9.62 21.03
CA LYS A 752 25.19 -11.05 21.32
C LYS A 752 26.49 -11.74 20.90
N VAL A 753 27.27 -12.19 21.86
CA VAL A 753 28.54 -12.90 21.66
C VAL A 753 28.29 -14.41 21.72
N ILE A 754 28.77 -15.13 20.72
CA ILE A 754 28.47 -16.56 20.51
C ILE A 754 29.56 -17.45 21.11
N HIS A 755 29.16 -18.53 21.76
CA HIS A 755 30.07 -19.55 22.31
C HIS A 755 30.69 -20.41 21.20
N GLN A 756 31.97 -20.22 20.91
CA GLN A 756 32.66 -20.85 19.79
C GLN A 756 32.92 -22.35 19.93
N HIS A 757 32.94 -22.87 21.12
CA HIS A 757 33.27 -24.31 21.39
C HIS A 757 32.12 -25.28 21.07
N LEU A 758 30.97 -24.77 20.61
CA LEU A 758 29.78 -25.56 20.32
C LEU A 758 29.44 -25.41 18.81
N GLU A 759 29.57 -26.50 18.06
CA GLU A 759 29.23 -26.53 16.63
C GLU A 759 27.78 -26.09 16.35
N HIS A 760 26.85 -26.41 17.25
CA HIS A 760 25.47 -25.95 17.18
C HIS A 760 25.33 -24.43 17.33
N ALA A 761 26.15 -23.76 18.15
CA ALA A 761 26.12 -22.32 18.32
C ALA A 761 26.55 -21.57 17.04
N MET A 762 27.47 -22.16 16.28
CA MET A 762 27.94 -21.62 15.00
C MET A 762 26.85 -21.69 13.92
N ARG A 763 26.13 -22.82 13.83
CA ARG A 763 25.00 -22.96 12.89
C ARG A 763 23.86 -22.00 13.27
N SER A 764 23.61 -21.83 14.56
CA SER A 764 22.62 -20.87 15.09
C SER A 764 22.96 -19.44 14.71
N PHE A 765 24.23 -19.03 14.81
CA PHE A 765 24.69 -17.70 14.40
C PHE A 765 24.45 -17.45 12.91
N ASP A 766 24.84 -18.39 12.06
CA ASP A 766 24.67 -18.25 10.61
C ASP A 766 23.21 -18.17 10.21
N THR A 767 22.32 -18.97 10.87
CA THR A 767 20.87 -18.93 10.65
C THR A 767 20.26 -17.59 11.09
N GLU A 768 20.62 -17.09 12.27
CA GLU A 768 20.13 -15.83 12.80
C GLU A 768 20.58 -14.64 11.93
N CYS A 769 21.85 -14.66 11.47
CA CYS A 769 22.36 -13.68 10.51
C CYS A 769 21.57 -13.70 9.19
N ARG A 770 21.27 -14.89 8.66
CA ARG A 770 20.56 -15.04 7.40
C ARG A 770 19.12 -14.52 7.50
N VAL A 771 18.38 -14.96 8.52
CA VAL A 771 16.99 -14.54 8.72
C VAL A 771 16.88 -13.04 8.95
N LEU A 772 17.65 -12.47 9.87
CA LEU A 772 17.56 -11.05 10.24
C LEU A 772 18.08 -10.09 9.16
N ARG A 773 18.89 -10.56 8.21
CA ARG A 773 19.28 -9.75 7.03
C ARG A 773 18.19 -9.65 5.99
N MET A 774 17.40 -10.72 5.81
CA MET A 774 16.37 -10.81 4.78
C MET A 774 15.01 -10.30 5.27
N ALA A 775 14.61 -10.65 6.50
CA ALA A 775 13.33 -10.31 7.04
C ALA A 775 13.33 -8.88 7.63
N ARG A 776 12.48 -8.00 7.10
CA ARG A 776 12.31 -6.62 7.58
C ARG A 776 10.86 -6.34 7.88
N HIS A 777 10.52 -6.35 9.15
CA HIS A 777 9.18 -6.00 9.63
C HIS A 777 9.28 -5.13 10.88
N ARG A 778 8.28 -4.29 11.15
CA ARG A 778 8.29 -3.38 12.31
C ARG A 778 8.37 -4.10 13.64
N ASN A 779 7.81 -5.31 13.73
CA ASN A 779 7.78 -6.14 14.93
C ASN A 779 8.88 -7.24 14.94
N LEU A 780 9.94 -7.08 14.16
CA LEU A 780 11.16 -7.91 14.19
C LEU A 780 12.35 -7.10 14.67
N ILE A 781 13.24 -7.75 15.46
CA ILE A 781 14.49 -7.10 15.89
C ILE A 781 15.39 -6.82 14.69
N LYS A 782 16.06 -5.65 14.69
CA LYS A 782 16.96 -5.26 13.59
C LYS A 782 18.39 -5.63 13.88
N ILE A 783 19.04 -6.29 12.92
CA ILE A 783 20.48 -6.45 12.93
C ILE A 783 21.13 -5.16 12.40
N LEU A 784 22.06 -4.61 13.16
CA LEU A 784 22.80 -3.38 12.81
C LEU A 784 24.14 -3.68 12.19
N ASN A 785 24.84 -4.69 12.72
CA ASN A 785 26.13 -5.14 12.21
C ASN A 785 26.45 -6.58 12.67
N THR A 786 27.42 -7.20 12.05
CA THR A 786 27.97 -8.51 12.46
C THR A 786 29.48 -8.43 12.53
N CYS A 787 30.07 -8.99 13.59
CA CYS A 787 31.50 -9.17 13.71
C CYS A 787 31.80 -10.67 13.73
N SER A 788 32.61 -11.13 12.76
CA SER A 788 32.96 -12.55 12.66
C SER A 788 34.44 -12.66 12.24
N ASN A 789 35.27 -13.26 13.09
CA ASN A 789 36.63 -13.67 12.78
C ASN A 789 36.86 -15.09 13.27
N LEU A 790 38.11 -15.58 13.19
CA LEU A 790 38.47 -16.96 13.57
C LEU A 790 38.19 -17.26 15.06
N ASP A 791 38.34 -16.25 15.92
CA ASP A 791 38.31 -16.39 17.36
C ASP A 791 37.13 -15.69 18.05
N PHE A 792 36.28 -14.98 17.28
CA PHE A 792 35.21 -14.16 17.85
C PHE A 792 34.07 -13.96 16.87
N LYS A 793 32.84 -14.25 17.30
CA LYS A 793 31.60 -13.99 16.56
C LYS A 793 30.60 -13.26 17.43
N ALA A 794 30.06 -12.14 16.90
CA ALA A 794 29.06 -11.36 17.58
C ALA A 794 28.04 -10.74 16.60
N LEU A 795 26.79 -10.62 17.07
CA LEU A 795 25.73 -9.85 16.43
C LEU A 795 25.56 -8.53 17.15
N VAL A 796 25.53 -7.44 16.41
CA VAL A 796 25.16 -6.13 16.93
C VAL A 796 23.72 -5.86 16.54
N LEU A 797 22.82 -5.84 17.53
CA LEU A 797 21.39 -5.76 17.38
C LEU A 797 20.86 -4.43 17.94
N GLN A 798 19.67 -4.05 17.51
CA GLN A 798 18.94 -2.94 18.11
C GLN A 798 18.74 -3.21 19.61
N TYR A 799 19.06 -2.22 20.46
CA TYR A 799 18.82 -2.33 21.90
C TYR A 799 17.36 -2.13 22.24
N MET A 800 16.81 -2.97 23.09
CA MET A 800 15.43 -2.95 23.54
C MET A 800 15.35 -2.54 25.01
N PRO A 801 15.06 -1.27 25.31
CA PRO A 801 15.26 -0.69 26.65
C PRO A 801 14.26 -1.18 27.70
N LYS A 802 13.08 -1.66 27.27
CA LYS A 802 12.05 -2.16 28.22
C LYS A 802 12.19 -3.65 28.54
N GLY A 803 13.21 -4.33 27.97
CA GLY A 803 13.52 -5.72 28.25
C GLY A 803 12.57 -6.73 27.58
N SER A 804 12.45 -7.94 28.14
CA SER A 804 11.66 -9.02 27.58
C SER A 804 10.27 -9.14 28.23
N LEU A 805 9.34 -9.75 27.49
CA LEU A 805 8.00 -10.09 28.02
C LEU A 805 8.09 -11.00 29.25
N GLU A 806 9.05 -11.91 29.29
CA GLU A 806 9.33 -12.76 30.44
C GLU A 806 9.59 -11.92 31.71
N ALA A 807 10.46 -10.91 31.58
CA ALA A 807 10.79 -10.01 32.69
C ALA A 807 9.56 -9.17 33.12
N LEU A 808 8.73 -8.71 32.17
CA LEU A 808 7.53 -7.93 32.52
C LEU A 808 6.43 -8.75 33.17
N LEU A 809 6.21 -10.00 32.75
CA LEU A 809 5.19 -10.88 33.33
C LEU A 809 5.52 -11.29 34.78
N HIS A 810 6.82 -11.45 35.10
CA HIS A 810 7.28 -11.95 36.41
C HIS A 810 7.90 -10.88 37.31
N SER A 811 7.86 -9.60 36.95
CA SER A 811 8.37 -8.50 37.81
C SER A 811 7.48 -8.28 39.03
N GLU A 812 8.10 -8.24 40.19
CA GLU A 812 7.42 -7.91 41.44
C GLU A 812 7.27 -6.39 41.66
N GLN A 813 8.08 -5.57 40.99
CA GLN A 813 8.15 -4.11 41.17
C GLN A 813 7.86 -3.30 39.89
N GLY A 814 7.54 -3.96 38.79
CA GLY A 814 7.33 -3.32 37.48
C GLY A 814 5.90 -2.89 37.20
N LYS A 815 5.71 -2.13 36.10
CA LYS A 815 4.39 -1.78 35.52
C LYS A 815 3.61 -3.05 35.20
N GLN A 816 2.43 -3.21 35.80
CA GLN A 816 1.55 -4.34 35.51
C GLN A 816 0.95 -4.22 34.10
N LEU A 817 1.02 -5.30 33.34
CA LEU A 817 0.41 -5.35 31.99
C LEU A 817 -1.08 -5.65 32.11
N GLY A 818 -1.91 -4.71 31.71
CA GLY A 818 -3.36 -4.89 31.64
C GLY A 818 -3.81 -5.79 30.47
N PHE A 819 -5.10 -6.09 30.41
CA PHE A 819 -5.66 -7.00 29.41
C PHE A 819 -5.42 -6.49 27.96
N LEU A 820 -5.67 -5.21 27.72
CA LEU A 820 -5.47 -4.60 26.39
C LEU A 820 -4.00 -4.60 25.96
N GLU A 821 -3.09 -4.27 26.89
CA GLU A 821 -1.65 -4.30 26.60
C GLU A 821 -1.19 -5.71 26.23
N ARG A 822 -1.72 -6.75 26.89
CA ARG A 822 -1.41 -8.16 26.55
C ARG A 822 -1.98 -8.57 25.19
N LEU A 823 -3.17 -8.06 24.81
CA LEU A 823 -3.72 -8.27 23.48
C LEU A 823 -2.87 -7.58 22.41
N ASP A 824 -2.43 -6.34 22.66
CA ASP A 824 -1.58 -5.59 21.72
C ASP A 824 -0.23 -6.29 21.49
N ILE A 825 0.37 -6.83 22.56
CA ILE A 825 1.59 -7.65 22.47
C ILE A 825 1.36 -8.90 21.62
N MET A 826 0.26 -9.61 21.83
CA MET A 826 -0.06 -10.80 21.03
C MET A 826 -0.29 -10.45 19.57
N LEU A 827 -0.93 -9.32 19.30
CA LEU A 827 -1.18 -8.83 17.94
C LEU A 827 0.13 -8.49 17.25
N ASP A 828 1.03 -7.75 17.89
CA ASP A 828 2.35 -7.42 17.37
C ASP A 828 3.16 -8.66 17.00
N VAL A 829 3.18 -9.66 17.89
CA VAL A 829 3.87 -10.93 17.66
C VAL A 829 3.21 -11.72 16.52
N SER A 830 1.87 -11.76 16.48
CA SER A 830 1.14 -12.46 15.42
C SER A 830 1.37 -11.83 14.04
N MET A 831 1.42 -10.51 13.94
CA MET A 831 1.77 -9.81 12.69
C MET A 831 3.22 -10.09 12.24
N ALA A 832 4.16 -10.19 13.17
CA ALA A 832 5.53 -10.60 12.84
C ALA A 832 5.57 -12.03 12.29
N MET A 833 4.79 -12.94 12.87
CA MET A 833 4.72 -14.34 12.43
C MET A 833 3.96 -14.49 11.11
N GLU A 834 2.88 -13.73 10.90
CA GLU A 834 2.17 -13.67 9.61
C GLU A 834 3.10 -13.24 8.49
N TYR A 835 3.87 -12.15 8.70
CA TYR A 835 4.88 -11.70 7.76
C TYR A 835 5.91 -12.79 7.42
N LEU A 836 6.44 -13.49 8.43
CA LEU A 836 7.45 -14.54 8.24
C LEU A 836 6.89 -15.78 7.51
N HIS A 837 5.60 -16.08 7.67
CA HIS A 837 4.96 -17.27 7.12
C HIS A 837 4.34 -17.04 5.73
N HIS A 838 3.85 -15.83 5.43
CA HIS A 838 3.02 -15.60 4.25
C HIS A 838 3.45 -14.41 3.37
N GLU A 839 4.09 -13.40 3.94
CA GLU A 839 4.45 -12.19 3.18
C GLU A 839 5.93 -12.13 2.80
N HIS A 840 6.76 -12.93 3.46
CA HIS A 840 8.18 -13.03 3.16
C HIS A 840 8.42 -13.98 1.98
N TYR A 841 9.41 -13.70 1.14
CA TYR A 841 9.78 -14.49 -0.05
C TYR A 841 10.08 -15.97 0.25
N GLU A 842 10.68 -16.27 1.40
CA GLU A 842 10.91 -17.62 1.90
C GLU A 842 10.11 -17.81 3.21
N VAL A 843 9.41 -18.92 3.37
CA VAL A 843 8.69 -19.20 4.62
C VAL A 843 9.71 -19.43 5.75
N VAL A 844 9.65 -18.57 6.76
CA VAL A 844 10.54 -18.63 7.92
C VAL A 844 9.77 -19.12 9.15
N LEU A 845 10.12 -20.32 9.65
CA LEU A 845 9.59 -20.87 10.89
C LEU A 845 10.53 -20.50 12.03
N HIS A 846 10.06 -19.74 13.03
CA HIS A 846 10.88 -19.26 14.15
C HIS A 846 11.40 -20.38 15.05
N CYS A 847 10.60 -21.40 15.31
CA CYS A 847 10.88 -22.61 16.10
C CYS A 847 11.23 -22.42 17.59
N ASP A 848 11.39 -21.20 18.12
CA ASP A 848 11.66 -20.90 19.54
C ASP A 848 10.90 -19.67 20.04
N LEU A 849 9.62 -19.56 19.71
CA LEU A 849 8.80 -18.45 20.16
C LEU A 849 8.42 -18.65 21.64
N LYS A 850 8.94 -17.79 22.51
CA LYS A 850 8.71 -17.79 23.96
C LYS A 850 8.78 -16.37 24.53
N PRO A 851 8.24 -16.09 25.73
CA PRO A 851 8.22 -14.74 26.30
C PRO A 851 9.58 -14.07 26.43
N SER A 852 10.66 -14.82 26.65
CA SER A 852 12.02 -14.26 26.73
C SER A 852 12.56 -13.78 25.37
N ASN A 853 11.97 -14.24 24.25
CA ASN A 853 12.37 -13.86 22.89
C ASN A 853 11.46 -12.75 22.28
N VAL A 854 10.55 -12.19 23.08
CA VAL A 854 9.75 -11.01 22.76
C VAL A 854 10.26 -9.83 23.57
N LEU A 855 10.80 -8.81 22.89
CA LEU A 855 11.48 -7.67 23.48
C LEU A 855 10.72 -6.37 23.17
N PHE A 856 10.90 -5.34 24.00
CA PHE A 856 10.17 -4.09 23.89
C PHE A 856 11.08 -2.88 23.67
N ASP A 857 10.67 -2.04 22.73
CA ASP A 857 11.27 -0.72 22.49
C ASP A 857 10.77 0.34 23.51
N ASP A 858 11.12 1.61 23.29
CA ASP A 858 10.72 2.71 24.18
C ASP A 858 9.20 2.94 24.19
N ASP A 859 8.52 2.66 23.08
CA ASP A 859 7.07 2.84 22.87
C ASP A 859 6.24 1.62 23.31
N MET A 860 6.87 0.61 23.92
CA MET A 860 6.24 -0.67 24.29
C MET A 860 5.76 -1.51 23.11
N THR A 861 6.27 -1.27 21.90
CA THR A 861 6.03 -2.14 20.74
C THR A 861 6.79 -3.45 20.91
N ALA A 862 6.12 -4.58 20.67
CA ALA A 862 6.76 -5.89 20.81
C ALA A 862 7.55 -6.26 19.53
N HIS A 863 8.77 -6.76 19.74
CA HIS A 863 9.66 -7.22 18.66
C HIS A 863 10.10 -8.66 18.93
N VAL A 864 9.93 -9.52 17.93
CA VAL A 864 10.39 -10.92 17.99
C VAL A 864 11.90 -10.98 17.73
N ALA A 865 12.61 -11.74 18.54
CA ALA A 865 14.07 -11.88 18.55
C ALA A 865 14.49 -13.35 18.68
N ASP A 866 15.79 -13.62 18.51
CA ASP A 866 16.46 -14.93 18.65
C ASP A 866 16.01 -15.98 17.62
N PHE A 867 16.46 -15.80 16.38
CA PHE A 867 16.21 -16.70 15.24
C PHE A 867 17.23 -17.84 15.11
N GLY A 868 17.97 -18.15 16.19
CA GLY A 868 19.10 -19.08 16.17
C GLY A 868 18.76 -20.52 15.74
N ILE A 869 17.49 -20.94 15.85
CA ILE A 869 17.01 -22.26 15.42
C ILE A 869 15.88 -22.17 14.40
N ALA A 870 15.71 -21.03 13.77
CA ALA A 870 14.71 -20.84 12.73
C ALA A 870 14.97 -21.76 11.52
N ARG A 871 13.90 -22.15 10.83
CA ARG A 871 13.96 -22.98 9.64
C ARG A 871 13.42 -22.21 8.43
N LEU A 872 14.10 -22.32 7.31
CA LEU A 872 13.70 -21.79 6.02
C LEU A 872 13.13 -22.93 5.19
N LEU A 873 11.91 -22.78 4.68
CA LEU A 873 11.28 -23.76 3.78
C LEU A 873 11.37 -23.21 2.35
N LEU A 874 11.92 -24.03 1.46
CA LEU A 874 12.06 -23.73 0.03
C LEU A 874 11.07 -24.60 -0.74
N GLY A 875 10.16 -24.01 -1.51
CA GLY A 875 9.28 -24.69 -2.47
C GLY A 875 7.77 -24.67 -2.15
N ASP A 876 6.96 -25.11 -3.13
CA ASP A 876 5.48 -25.08 -3.14
C ASP A 876 4.78 -26.05 -2.14
N ASP A 877 5.49 -26.66 -1.21
CA ASP A 877 4.93 -27.61 -0.25
C ASP A 877 4.22 -26.91 0.93
N ASN A 878 3.16 -26.15 0.65
CA ASN A 878 2.25 -25.60 1.66
C ASN A 878 1.63 -26.68 2.57
N SER A 879 1.59 -27.95 2.13
CA SER A 879 1.11 -29.08 2.95
C SER A 879 2.05 -29.48 4.09
N MET A 880 3.35 -29.13 4.01
CA MET A 880 4.34 -29.46 5.04
C MET A 880 4.48 -28.40 6.13
N ILE A 881 3.95 -27.18 5.93
CA ILE A 881 4.00 -26.09 6.94
C ILE A 881 3.25 -26.52 8.22
N SER A 882 2.18 -27.27 8.06
CA SER A 882 1.34 -27.79 9.14
C SER A 882 1.97 -28.97 9.90
N ALA A 883 2.80 -29.78 9.24
CA ALA A 883 3.22 -31.09 9.76
C ALA A 883 4.45 -31.06 10.68
N SER A 884 5.28 -30.03 10.71
CA SER A 884 6.60 -30.10 11.34
C SER A 884 6.91 -28.97 12.34
N MET A 885 5.94 -28.49 13.11
CA MET A 885 6.16 -27.48 14.16
C MET A 885 6.35 -28.08 15.57
N PRO A 886 7.55 -28.45 15.99
CA PRO A 886 7.85 -28.56 17.41
C PRO A 886 8.33 -27.16 17.87
N GLY A 887 7.53 -26.38 18.60
CA GLY A 887 8.06 -25.17 19.23
C GLY A 887 7.10 -24.03 19.50
N THR A 888 6.02 -23.85 18.72
CA THR A 888 5.09 -22.73 18.95
C THR A 888 3.95 -23.10 19.93
N VAL A 889 4.04 -24.25 20.54
CA VAL A 889 3.05 -24.76 21.50
C VAL A 889 3.15 -23.93 22.78
N GLY A 890 2.16 -23.10 23.06
CA GLY A 890 1.98 -22.51 24.38
C GLY A 890 2.37 -21.03 24.56
N TYR A 891 2.64 -20.24 23.51
CA TYR A 891 2.97 -18.81 23.66
C TYR A 891 1.83 -17.98 24.28
N MET A 892 0.58 -18.20 23.85
CA MET A 892 -0.56 -17.43 24.36
C MET A 892 -0.87 -17.73 25.82
N ALA A 893 -0.77 -18.97 26.24
CA ALA A 893 -1.03 -19.38 27.64
C ALA A 893 -0.12 -18.65 28.66
N PRO A 894 1.20 -18.58 28.48
CA PRO A 894 2.06 -17.82 29.40
C PRO A 894 1.71 -16.33 29.50
N VAL A 895 1.26 -15.70 28.39
CA VAL A 895 0.91 -14.26 28.38
C VAL A 895 -0.25 -13.96 29.30
N PHE A 896 -1.28 -14.81 29.33
CA PHE A 896 -2.47 -14.59 30.15
C PHE A 896 -2.50 -15.32 31.49
N THR A 897 -1.70 -16.39 31.68
CA THR A 897 -1.62 -17.12 32.91
C THR A 897 -0.47 -16.68 33.82
N ALA A 898 0.51 -15.94 33.26
CA ALA A 898 1.80 -15.65 33.92
C ALA A 898 2.50 -16.91 34.47
N LYS A 899 2.28 -18.07 33.86
CA LYS A 899 2.92 -19.32 34.19
C LYS A 899 3.96 -19.73 33.16
N ARG A 900 5.07 -20.28 33.63
CA ARG A 900 6.09 -20.86 32.75
C ARG A 900 5.77 -22.32 32.45
N PRO A 901 6.01 -22.82 31.25
CA PRO A 901 5.90 -24.25 30.95
C PRO A 901 6.78 -25.13 31.83
N THR A 902 7.81 -24.54 32.45
CA THR A 902 8.77 -25.21 33.35
C THR A 902 8.43 -25.05 34.83
N ASP A 903 7.29 -24.45 35.20
CA ASP A 903 6.89 -24.31 36.60
C ASP A 903 6.68 -25.69 37.25
N ALA A 904 6.99 -25.77 38.53
CA ALA A 904 6.96 -27.04 39.27
C ALA A 904 5.58 -27.74 39.26
N MET A 905 4.51 -27.02 38.96
CA MET A 905 3.17 -27.60 38.84
C MET A 905 2.97 -28.41 37.53
N PHE A 906 3.82 -28.24 36.53
CA PHE A 906 3.78 -28.96 35.25
C PHE A 906 4.78 -30.13 35.22
N VAL A 907 4.79 -30.94 36.25
CA VAL A 907 5.65 -32.12 36.38
C VAL A 907 4.84 -33.37 36.03
N GLY A 908 5.36 -34.25 35.17
CA GLY A 908 4.71 -35.49 34.76
C GLY A 908 3.88 -35.32 33.47
N GLU A 909 2.66 -35.82 33.44
CA GLU A 909 1.77 -35.79 32.25
C GLU A 909 1.05 -34.46 32.06
N LEU A 910 1.02 -33.57 33.08
CA LEU A 910 0.32 -32.27 32.98
C LEU A 910 1.22 -31.20 32.38
N ASN A 911 0.84 -30.65 31.22
CA ASN A 911 1.47 -29.47 30.59
C ASN A 911 0.54 -28.25 30.67
N ILE A 912 1.09 -27.06 30.38
CA ILE A 912 0.34 -25.79 30.45
C ILE A 912 -0.91 -25.80 29.54
N ARG A 913 -0.85 -26.44 28.34
CA ARG A 913 -2.00 -26.57 27.44
C ARG A 913 -3.11 -27.43 28.07
N GLN A 914 -2.75 -28.61 28.57
CA GLN A 914 -3.70 -29.50 29.24
C GLN A 914 -4.33 -28.86 30.48
N TRP A 915 -3.56 -28.11 31.25
CA TRP A 915 -4.03 -27.37 32.41
C TRP A 915 -5.08 -26.29 32.01
N VAL A 916 -4.82 -25.52 30.95
CA VAL A 916 -5.77 -24.55 30.40
C VAL A 916 -7.00 -25.26 29.83
N GLN A 917 -6.82 -26.36 29.10
CA GLN A 917 -7.90 -27.13 28.50
C GLN A 917 -8.85 -27.74 29.53
N GLN A 918 -8.35 -28.16 30.66
CA GLN A 918 -9.18 -28.68 31.75
C GLN A 918 -10.05 -27.58 32.38
N ALA A 919 -9.57 -26.34 32.45
CA ALA A 919 -10.29 -25.21 33.02
C ALA A 919 -11.23 -24.54 32.00
N PHE A 920 -11.08 -24.83 30.70
CA PHE A 920 -11.84 -24.18 29.61
C PHE A 920 -13.23 -24.82 29.40
N PRO A 921 -14.31 -24.03 29.19
CA PRO A 921 -14.39 -22.57 29.32
C PRO A 921 -14.85 -22.11 30.74
N ALA A 922 -15.36 -22.98 31.57
CA ALA A 922 -16.13 -22.61 32.78
C ALA A 922 -15.25 -22.14 33.96
N GLU A 923 -14.00 -22.62 34.08
CA GLU A 923 -13.12 -22.39 35.23
C GLU A 923 -11.88 -21.55 34.88
N LEU A 924 -11.92 -20.77 33.79
CA LEU A 924 -10.80 -19.96 33.32
C LEU A 924 -10.26 -18.97 34.37
N VAL A 925 -11.09 -18.52 35.30
CA VAL A 925 -10.69 -17.63 36.40
C VAL A 925 -9.58 -18.23 37.27
N HIS A 926 -9.47 -19.56 37.35
CA HIS A 926 -8.44 -20.25 38.12
C HIS A 926 -7.10 -20.38 37.38
N VAL A 927 -7.06 -20.17 36.08
CA VAL A 927 -5.85 -20.28 35.27
C VAL A 927 -5.32 -18.91 34.81
N VAL A 928 -6.13 -17.86 34.88
CA VAL A 928 -5.77 -16.49 34.51
C VAL A 928 -4.86 -15.86 35.57
N ASP A 929 -3.91 -15.03 35.13
CA ASP A 929 -3.10 -14.24 36.04
C ASP A 929 -3.97 -13.38 36.97
N CYS A 930 -3.82 -13.62 38.31
CA CYS A 930 -4.60 -12.91 39.30
C CYS A 930 -4.48 -11.37 39.23
N LYS A 931 -3.39 -10.86 38.65
CA LYS A 931 -3.16 -9.43 38.41
C LYS A 931 -4.15 -8.85 37.41
N LEU A 932 -4.60 -9.64 36.43
CA LEU A 932 -5.63 -9.21 35.46
C LEU A 932 -7.04 -9.13 36.08
N LEU A 933 -7.26 -9.84 37.18
CA LEU A 933 -8.56 -9.86 37.86
C LEU A 933 -8.69 -8.77 38.93
N GLN A 934 -7.59 -8.09 39.30
CA GLN A 934 -7.55 -7.08 40.37
C GLN A 934 -7.83 -5.64 39.88
N ASP A 935 -7.71 -5.36 38.59
CA ASP A 935 -7.88 -4.03 37.99
C ASP A 935 -9.35 -3.59 37.81
N GLY A 936 -10.32 -4.37 38.27
CA GLY A 936 -11.75 -4.07 38.09
C GLY A 936 -12.50 -3.87 39.43
N SER A 937 -13.12 -2.71 39.61
CA SER A 937 -14.21 -2.54 40.62
C SER A 937 -15.24 -3.63 40.44
N SER A 938 -15.84 -4.08 41.57
CA SER A 938 -16.66 -5.29 41.75
C SER A 938 -17.87 -5.54 40.81
N SER A 939 -18.07 -4.73 39.79
CA SER A 939 -19.10 -4.91 38.73
C SER A 939 -18.53 -5.37 37.36
N SER A 940 -17.20 -5.50 37.21
CA SER A 940 -16.53 -5.77 35.93
C SER A 940 -16.09 -7.23 35.73
N SER A 941 -16.17 -8.09 36.74
CA SER A 941 -15.65 -9.48 36.70
C SER A 941 -16.44 -10.41 35.76
N SER A 942 -17.74 -10.19 35.58
CA SER A 942 -18.55 -10.97 34.62
C SER A 942 -18.22 -10.62 33.15
N ASN A 943 -17.89 -9.37 32.86
CA ASN A 943 -17.63 -8.92 31.50
C ASN A 943 -16.22 -9.33 31.02
N MET A 944 -15.24 -9.50 31.93
CA MET A 944 -13.89 -9.92 31.58
C MET A 944 -13.87 -11.39 31.10
N HIS A 945 -14.72 -12.24 31.65
CA HIS A 945 -14.81 -13.66 31.28
C HIS A 945 -15.17 -13.82 29.79
N ASP A 946 -16.06 -12.97 29.25
CA ASP A 946 -16.51 -13.03 27.87
C ASP A 946 -15.39 -12.74 26.86
N PHE A 947 -14.33 -12.02 27.27
CA PHE A 947 -13.15 -11.74 26.44
C PHE A 947 -12.01 -12.73 26.67
N LEU A 948 -11.94 -13.33 27.85
CA LEU A 948 -10.94 -14.35 28.15
C LEU A 948 -11.23 -15.64 27.38
N VAL A 949 -12.50 -16.03 27.24
CA VAL A 949 -12.90 -17.26 26.52
C VAL A 949 -12.38 -17.25 25.08
N PRO A 950 -12.65 -16.25 24.22
CA PRO A 950 -12.13 -16.21 22.85
C PRO A 950 -10.59 -16.22 22.77
N VAL A 951 -9.90 -15.57 23.72
CA VAL A 951 -8.42 -15.55 23.75
C VAL A 951 -7.86 -16.94 24.05
N PHE A 952 -8.40 -17.63 25.04
CA PHE A 952 -7.95 -18.98 25.40
C PHE A 952 -8.37 -20.01 24.36
N GLU A 953 -9.53 -19.87 23.74
CA GLU A 953 -9.96 -20.70 22.62
C GLU A 953 -8.96 -20.60 21.45
N LEU A 954 -8.60 -19.36 21.07
CA LEU A 954 -7.61 -19.09 20.04
C LEU A 954 -6.26 -19.73 20.38
N GLY A 955 -5.82 -19.61 21.65
CA GLY A 955 -4.60 -20.25 22.14
C GLY A 955 -4.63 -21.77 22.04
N LEU A 956 -5.75 -22.40 22.37
CA LEU A 956 -5.93 -23.86 22.25
C LEU A 956 -5.96 -24.32 20.79
N LEU A 957 -6.59 -23.55 19.87
CA LEU A 957 -6.59 -23.82 18.43
C LEU A 957 -5.17 -23.70 17.84
N CYS A 958 -4.42 -22.66 18.19
CA CYS A 958 -3.03 -22.49 17.73
C CYS A 958 -2.08 -23.57 18.24
N SER A 959 -2.40 -24.20 19.39
CA SER A 959 -1.59 -25.23 20.03
C SER A 959 -2.13 -26.64 19.83
N ALA A 960 -3.06 -26.89 18.91
CA ALA A 960 -3.64 -28.20 18.65
C ALA A 960 -2.58 -29.25 18.31
N ASP A 961 -2.77 -30.49 18.80
CA ASP A 961 -1.79 -31.55 18.58
C ASP A 961 -1.69 -31.96 17.13
N SER A 962 -2.84 -31.98 16.39
CA SER A 962 -2.86 -32.18 14.95
C SER A 962 -2.53 -30.87 14.21
N PRO A 963 -1.51 -30.84 13.36
CA PRO A 963 -1.16 -29.68 12.56
C PRO A 963 -2.32 -29.12 11.71
N GLU A 964 -3.17 -29.99 11.17
CA GLU A 964 -4.31 -29.63 10.34
C GLU A 964 -5.43 -28.88 11.09
N GLN A 965 -5.41 -28.97 12.44
CA GLN A 965 -6.38 -28.27 13.30
C GLN A 965 -5.86 -26.93 13.80
N ARG A 966 -4.62 -26.57 13.47
CA ARG A 966 -4.03 -25.28 13.87
C ARG A 966 -4.51 -24.17 12.97
N MET A 967 -4.83 -23.04 13.58
CA MET A 967 -5.29 -21.84 12.85
C MET A 967 -4.12 -21.20 12.10
N ALA A 968 -4.36 -20.71 10.86
CA ALA A 968 -3.38 -19.94 10.10
C ALA A 968 -3.08 -18.59 10.78
N MET A 969 -1.86 -18.07 10.64
CA MET A 969 -1.47 -16.81 11.31
C MET A 969 -2.29 -15.60 10.85
N SER A 970 -2.72 -15.56 9.60
CA SER A 970 -3.67 -14.56 9.09
C SER A 970 -4.98 -14.55 9.86
N ASP A 971 -5.56 -15.74 10.11
CA ASP A 971 -6.81 -15.87 10.85
C ASP A 971 -6.63 -15.54 12.34
N VAL A 972 -5.44 -15.82 12.90
CA VAL A 972 -5.07 -15.42 14.27
C VAL A 972 -5.05 -13.89 14.38
N VAL A 973 -4.42 -13.19 13.45
CA VAL A 973 -4.37 -11.71 13.42
C VAL A 973 -5.76 -11.11 13.30
N VAL A 974 -6.61 -11.64 12.41
CA VAL A 974 -8.00 -11.20 12.25
C VAL A 974 -8.79 -11.38 13.54
N THR A 975 -8.67 -12.57 14.17
CA THR A 975 -9.40 -12.91 15.39
C THR A 975 -8.96 -12.05 16.59
N LEU A 976 -7.66 -11.84 16.78
CA LEU A 976 -7.14 -10.96 17.83
C LEU A 976 -7.58 -9.50 17.64
N ASN A 977 -7.58 -9.00 16.40
CA ASN A 977 -8.09 -7.66 16.09
C ASN A 977 -9.57 -7.52 16.43
N LYS A 978 -10.39 -8.56 16.18
CA LYS A 978 -11.79 -8.58 16.55
C LYS A 978 -11.96 -8.51 18.08
N ILE A 979 -11.29 -9.40 18.83
CA ILE A 979 -11.34 -9.41 20.29
C ILE A 979 -10.91 -8.05 20.87
N ARG A 980 -9.85 -7.45 20.32
CA ARG A 980 -9.36 -6.13 20.72
C ARG A 980 -10.41 -5.04 20.52
N LYS A 981 -11.03 -5.01 19.34
CA LYS A 981 -12.09 -4.04 19.00
C LYS A 981 -13.28 -4.17 19.95
N ASP A 982 -13.74 -5.39 20.20
CA ASP A 982 -14.87 -5.67 21.06
C ASP A 982 -14.57 -5.26 22.51
N TYR A 983 -13.37 -5.51 23.00
CA TYR A 983 -12.93 -5.09 24.33
C TYR A 983 -12.88 -3.56 24.46
N VAL A 984 -12.28 -2.85 23.51
CA VAL A 984 -12.20 -1.39 23.51
C VAL A 984 -13.59 -0.76 23.48
N LYS A 985 -14.51 -1.34 22.69
CA LYS A 985 -15.91 -0.92 22.63
C LYS A 985 -16.61 -1.06 23.98
N LEU A 986 -16.42 -2.17 24.67
CA LEU A 986 -16.99 -2.38 26.02
C LEU A 986 -16.43 -1.37 27.01
N MET A 987 -15.12 -1.17 27.05
CA MET A 987 -14.48 -0.22 27.98
C MET A 987 -14.97 1.19 27.76
N ALA A 988 -15.14 1.63 26.50
CA ALA A 988 -15.73 2.92 26.17
C ALA A 988 -17.16 3.06 26.67
N THR A 989 -17.96 1.98 26.57
CA THR A 989 -19.35 1.96 27.06
C THR A 989 -19.42 2.02 28.58
N THR A 990 -18.51 1.34 29.28
CA THR A 990 -18.43 1.28 30.75
C THR A 990 -18.00 2.65 31.33
N VAL A 991 -17.04 3.34 30.69
CA VAL A 991 -16.61 4.68 31.06
C VAL A 991 -17.77 5.70 30.89
N LEU A 992 -18.55 5.57 29.81
CA LEU A 992 -19.74 6.41 29.58
C LEU A 992 -20.81 6.16 30.64
N GLN A 993 -21.06 4.91 31.06
CA GLN A 993 -22.00 4.58 32.13
C GLN A 993 -21.55 5.12 33.50
N GLN A 994 -20.25 5.07 33.80
CA GLN A 994 -19.70 5.65 35.03
C GLN A 994 -19.78 7.19 35.04
N PHE A 995 -19.60 7.86 33.89
CA PHE A 995 -19.80 9.30 33.74
C PHE A 995 -21.29 9.69 33.93
N ILE A 996 -22.21 8.87 33.42
CA ILE A 996 -23.66 9.13 33.58
C ILE A 996 -24.11 8.92 35.03
N VAL A 997 -23.52 7.98 35.77
CA VAL A 997 -23.79 7.74 37.20
C VAL A 997 -23.13 8.82 38.09
N GLY A 998 -21.95 9.34 37.70
CA GLY A 998 -21.24 10.42 38.41
C GLY A 998 -21.90 11.80 38.26
N VAL A 999 -22.73 12.00 37.23
CA VAL A 999 -23.51 13.25 37.04
C VAL A 999 -24.86 13.21 37.73
N LYS A 1000 -25.28 12.02 38.30
CA LYS A 1000 -26.51 11.85 39.05
C LYS A 1000 -26.30 11.82 40.58
N MET A 1001 -25.09 11.98 41.07
CA MET A 1001 -24.76 12.35 42.45
C MET A 1001 -24.27 13.82 42.48
#